data_5981817c62d9aeb49c661584df20c6cb
#
_entry.id   5981817c62d9aeb49c661584df20c6cb
#
_cell.length_a   1.000
_cell.length_b   1.000
_cell.length_c   1.000
_cell.angle_alpha   90.00
_cell.angle_beta   90.00
_cell.angle_gamma   90.00
#
_symmetry.space_group_name_H-M   'P 1'
#
loop_
_entity.id
_entity.type
_entity.pdbx_description
1 polymer ?
#
loop_
_entity_poly.entity_id
_entity_poly.type
_entity_poly.pdbx_seq_one_letter_code
_entity_poly.pdbx_strand_id
1 'polypeptide(L)'
;MIDRQTVERIKDAANIVDVVSEFVTLKKSGANYKGLCPFHNEKTPSFMVSPARGTCHCFGCGKGGNAVSFIMEHEQMTYPEALRWLARKYHIEIKERELTAEEQQEQSERESMFIVNDWAAKYFEQTLHDHPDGKAIGMQYFRSRGFRDDIIRKFQLGFDLSDRQALASAAVGKGYNPDYLLKVGLCYKNDHGQLIDRFAGRVMFPWIGVSGKVVAFGGRKLDSATKGVQQKYVNSPDSDIYHKDRELYGIYQAKKAIAKEDCVYMVEGYTDVLSLHQCGIENVVANSGTALSLHQIHTLHRFTSNIVLLYDGDAAGIHAAMRGTDMLLAEGMNLKVLLFPDNDDPDSFARKHTAAEFRDYIAAHQTDFIEFKTRLLLDGEADPQKRAEGIGSIVSSISVIPNQILRDTYLKECSQRLGINETTLINQMNRLIRDRQEQRPAPQTQQPPVARENTIVTKPSMQASGKVEWMLAQMLVRHGEHVVLRGVEADDGQLVDVNIAQYIYYNLGADGLQLSNALFNRMLDEAVSHSADPQFNAMHYFLHHQDIEVARVAAEMSEDKYHLTEQSQPAMQDITPEEVKRKEESRTEALLQQTTHLLLDFRMDYVEQRLRDLKQQIAAAAADRQRMMELMQEFKQMQEIRNSLAKQLGSNIII
;
A
#
# COMPACT_ATOMS: atom_id res chain seq x y z
N MET A 1 -15.83 14.70 -5.19
CA MET A 1 -14.95 14.56 -4.00
C MET A 1 -15.56 15.40 -2.89
N ILE A 2 -15.72 14.86 -1.67
CA ILE A 2 -16.30 15.61 -0.54
C ILE A 2 -15.39 16.79 -0.24
N ASP A 3 -15.96 18.01 -0.14
CA ASP A 3 -15.17 19.19 0.17
C ASP A 3 -14.59 19.15 1.61
N ARG A 4 -13.47 19.86 1.82
CA ARG A 4 -12.72 19.82 3.08
C ARG A 4 -13.57 20.28 4.29
N GLN A 5 -14.42 21.30 4.09
CA GLN A 5 -15.25 21.83 5.16
C GLN A 5 -16.33 20.81 5.59
N THR A 6 -16.91 20.10 4.64
CA THR A 6 -17.86 19.01 4.91
C THR A 6 -17.17 17.84 5.60
N VAL A 7 -15.92 17.49 5.20
CA VAL A 7 -15.13 16.46 5.88
C VAL A 7 -14.89 16.79 7.35
N GLU A 8 -14.49 18.03 7.66
CA GLU A 8 -14.30 18.45 9.06
C GLU A 8 -15.62 18.44 9.83
N ARG A 9 -16.72 18.95 9.25
CA ARG A 9 -18.05 18.86 9.90
C ARG A 9 -18.47 17.42 10.21
N ILE A 10 -18.16 16.47 9.34
CA ILE A 10 -18.47 15.05 9.58
C ILE A 10 -17.60 14.52 10.73
N LYS A 11 -16.31 14.85 10.75
CA LYS A 11 -15.39 14.41 11.82
C LYS A 11 -15.79 15.00 13.18
N ASP A 12 -16.13 16.27 13.23
CA ASP A 12 -16.53 16.96 14.45
C ASP A 12 -17.86 16.44 15.03
N ALA A 13 -18.80 16.08 14.14
CA ALA A 13 -20.08 15.51 14.56
C ALA A 13 -19.98 14.04 14.97
N ALA A 14 -18.95 13.32 14.52
CA ALA A 14 -18.82 11.89 14.72
C ALA A 14 -18.38 11.55 16.15
N ASN A 15 -19.32 11.36 17.05
CA ASN A 15 -19.06 10.90 18.41
C ASN A 15 -18.58 9.45 18.39
N ILE A 16 -17.33 9.22 18.85
CA ILE A 16 -16.72 7.88 18.84
C ILE A 16 -17.51 6.85 19.66
N VAL A 17 -18.11 7.25 20.79
CA VAL A 17 -18.89 6.33 21.64
C VAL A 17 -20.17 5.91 20.92
N ASP A 18 -20.88 6.84 20.30
CA ASP A 18 -22.12 6.56 19.57
C ASP A 18 -21.86 5.66 18.36
N VAL A 19 -20.75 5.91 17.64
CA VAL A 19 -20.34 5.12 16.48
C VAL A 19 -19.99 3.70 16.89
N VAL A 20 -19.15 3.54 17.90
CA VAL A 20 -18.68 2.22 18.36
C VAL A 20 -19.79 1.42 19.02
N SER A 21 -20.71 2.09 19.74
CA SER A 21 -21.81 1.43 20.44
C SER A 21 -22.79 0.70 19.51
N GLU A 22 -22.83 1.03 18.22
CA GLU A 22 -23.64 0.27 17.23
C GLU A 22 -23.10 -1.13 16.98
N PHE A 23 -21.81 -1.34 17.23
CA PHE A 23 -21.11 -2.59 16.88
C PHE A 23 -20.61 -3.35 18.11
N VAL A 24 -20.35 -2.64 19.20
CA VAL A 24 -19.72 -3.17 20.41
C VAL A 24 -20.52 -2.77 21.64
N THR A 25 -20.85 -3.75 22.48
CA THR A 25 -21.47 -3.47 23.79
C THR A 25 -20.42 -2.84 24.72
N LEU A 26 -20.56 -1.54 24.97
CA LEU A 26 -19.63 -0.77 25.78
C LEU A 26 -20.11 -0.67 27.24
N LYS A 27 -19.21 -0.86 28.20
CA LYS A 27 -19.41 -0.60 29.64
C LYS A 27 -18.53 0.55 30.08
N LYS A 28 -19.10 1.47 30.89
CA LYS A 28 -18.35 2.61 31.43
C LYS A 28 -17.24 2.11 32.35
N SER A 29 -16.03 2.66 32.16
CA SER A 29 -14.83 2.35 32.94
C SER A 29 -14.07 3.64 33.25
N GLY A 30 -14.40 4.29 34.36
CA GLY A 30 -13.92 5.64 34.70
C GLY A 30 -14.40 6.70 33.70
N ALA A 31 -13.50 7.46 33.14
CA ALA A 31 -13.76 8.46 32.08
C ALA A 31 -13.92 7.86 30.69
N ASN A 32 -13.61 6.58 30.51
CA ASN A 32 -13.64 5.86 29.24
C ASN A 32 -14.72 4.78 29.21
N TYR A 33 -14.87 4.12 28.07
CA TYR A 33 -15.72 2.93 27.90
C TYR A 33 -14.84 1.73 27.51
N LYS A 34 -15.27 0.52 27.92
CA LYS A 34 -14.57 -0.73 27.65
C LYS A 34 -15.53 -1.77 27.08
N GLY A 35 -15.09 -2.52 26.09
CA GLY A 35 -15.84 -3.60 25.45
C GLY A 35 -14.94 -4.72 24.93
N LEU A 36 -15.56 -5.76 24.38
CA LEU A 36 -14.84 -6.78 23.62
C LEU A 36 -14.43 -6.20 22.27
N CYS A 37 -13.22 -6.51 21.82
CA CYS A 37 -12.71 -5.99 20.57
C CYS A 37 -13.47 -6.56 19.36
N PRO A 38 -13.93 -5.72 18.42
CA PRO A 38 -14.59 -6.21 17.21
C PRO A 38 -13.61 -6.71 16.16
N PHE A 39 -12.29 -6.48 16.35
CA PHE A 39 -11.26 -6.77 15.36
C PHE A 39 -10.50 -8.08 15.63
N HIS A 40 -10.62 -8.68 16.84
CA HIS A 40 -10.03 -9.97 17.17
C HIS A 40 -10.88 -10.70 18.22
N ASN A 41 -10.71 -12.01 18.32
CA ASN A 41 -11.44 -12.83 19.30
C ASN A 41 -10.78 -12.73 20.69
N GLU A 42 -11.52 -12.26 21.68
CA GLU A 42 -11.06 -12.20 23.07
C GLU A 42 -12.20 -12.55 24.06
N LYS A 43 -11.83 -13.09 25.22
CA LYS A 43 -12.78 -13.41 26.30
C LYS A 43 -12.86 -12.31 27.36
N THR A 44 -11.79 -11.51 27.48
CA THR A 44 -11.68 -10.41 28.44
C THR A 44 -11.64 -9.10 27.67
N PRO A 45 -12.50 -8.11 27.99
CA PRO A 45 -12.54 -6.85 27.26
C PRO A 45 -11.19 -6.13 27.31
N SER A 46 -10.60 -5.84 26.14
CA SER A 46 -9.38 -5.03 25.98
C SER A 46 -9.56 -3.80 25.10
N PHE A 47 -10.76 -3.64 24.51
CA PHE A 47 -11.08 -2.52 23.64
C PHE A 47 -11.57 -1.32 24.45
N MET A 48 -10.82 -0.21 24.40
CA MET A 48 -11.12 1.02 25.12
C MET A 48 -11.57 2.11 24.16
N VAL A 49 -12.59 2.87 24.57
CA VAL A 49 -13.09 4.04 23.82
C VAL A 49 -13.00 5.26 24.74
N SER A 50 -12.30 6.28 24.27
CA SER A 50 -12.08 7.53 25.02
C SER A 50 -12.91 8.66 24.40
N PRO A 51 -14.01 9.08 25.03
CA PRO A 51 -14.80 10.21 24.55
C PRO A 51 -14.00 11.52 24.48
N ALA A 52 -13.16 11.76 25.50
CA ALA A 52 -12.37 12.98 25.59
C ALA A 52 -11.32 13.12 24.47
N ARG A 53 -10.84 11.99 23.94
CA ARG A 53 -9.86 11.97 22.85
C ARG A 53 -10.53 11.76 21.48
N GLY A 54 -11.80 11.41 21.42
CA GLY A 54 -12.50 11.03 20.19
C GLY A 54 -11.93 9.77 19.53
N THR A 55 -11.27 8.86 20.30
CA THR A 55 -10.56 7.69 19.77
C THR A 55 -10.91 6.41 20.50
N CYS A 56 -10.75 5.29 19.81
CA CYS A 56 -10.76 3.95 20.38
C CYS A 56 -9.39 3.28 20.22
N HIS A 57 -9.07 2.31 21.08
CA HIS A 57 -7.84 1.53 21.01
C HIS A 57 -8.03 0.16 21.67
N CYS A 58 -7.55 -0.89 21.03
CA CYS A 58 -7.50 -2.23 21.58
C CYS A 58 -6.11 -2.55 22.13
N PHE A 59 -6.01 -2.84 23.41
CA PHE A 59 -4.74 -3.23 24.05
C PHE A 59 -4.34 -4.68 23.75
N GLY A 60 -5.24 -5.48 23.15
CA GLY A 60 -4.95 -6.85 22.75
C GLY A 60 -4.31 -6.93 21.35
N CYS A 61 -4.91 -6.27 20.35
CA CYS A 61 -4.43 -6.34 18.96
C CYS A 61 -3.82 -5.05 18.42
N GLY A 62 -3.75 -3.97 19.23
CA GLY A 62 -3.18 -2.68 18.82
C GLY A 62 -4.04 -1.84 17.87
N LYS A 63 -5.15 -2.37 17.32
CA LYS A 63 -6.03 -1.64 16.41
C LYS A 63 -6.78 -0.53 17.13
N GLY A 64 -6.93 0.61 16.46
CA GLY A 64 -7.65 1.76 16.99
C GLY A 64 -7.62 2.97 16.06
N GLY A 65 -8.20 4.07 16.50
CA GLY A 65 -8.26 5.31 15.73
C GLY A 65 -9.50 6.15 16.07
N ASN A 66 -9.82 7.12 15.23
CA ASN A 66 -11.02 7.94 15.37
C ASN A 66 -12.27 7.24 14.79
N ALA A 67 -13.42 7.89 14.83
CA ALA A 67 -14.68 7.34 14.33
C ALA A 67 -14.62 6.94 12.84
N VAL A 68 -13.93 7.71 12.01
CA VAL A 68 -13.74 7.40 10.58
C VAL A 68 -12.89 6.15 10.42
N SER A 69 -11.74 6.09 11.11
CA SER A 69 -10.85 4.93 11.08
C SER A 69 -11.53 3.67 11.59
N PHE A 70 -12.36 3.79 12.64
CA PHE A 70 -13.12 2.66 13.18
C PHE A 70 -14.10 2.09 12.12
N ILE A 71 -14.87 2.93 11.45
CA ILE A 71 -15.81 2.50 10.39
C ILE A 71 -15.05 1.91 9.19
N MET A 72 -13.93 2.52 8.79
CA MET A 72 -13.09 1.98 7.72
C MET A 72 -12.62 0.56 8.03
N GLU A 73 -12.15 0.33 9.25
CA GLU A 73 -11.64 -0.97 9.70
C GLU A 73 -12.77 -1.98 9.93
N HIS A 74 -13.86 -1.57 10.60
CA HIS A 74 -14.95 -2.48 10.96
C HIS A 74 -15.78 -2.92 9.74
N GLU A 75 -16.19 -1.95 8.92
CA GLU A 75 -17.03 -2.20 7.75
C GLU A 75 -16.22 -2.44 6.46
N GLN A 76 -14.88 -2.39 6.55
CA GLN A 76 -13.98 -2.56 5.41
C GLN A 76 -14.30 -1.58 4.27
N MET A 77 -14.55 -0.32 4.66
CA MET A 77 -14.89 0.76 3.76
C MET A 77 -13.67 1.61 3.41
N THR A 78 -13.70 2.24 2.23
CA THR A 78 -12.74 3.29 1.88
C THR A 78 -13.04 4.56 2.68
N TYR A 79 -12.05 5.45 2.79
CA TYR A 79 -12.22 6.73 3.50
C TYR A 79 -13.43 7.55 3.02
N PRO A 80 -13.68 7.75 1.71
CA PRO A 80 -14.88 8.44 1.24
C PRO A 80 -16.19 7.72 1.58
N GLU A 81 -16.19 6.38 1.60
CA GLU A 81 -17.37 5.60 1.96
C GLU A 81 -17.69 5.71 3.45
N ALA A 82 -16.66 5.65 4.30
CA ALA A 82 -16.81 5.86 5.75
C ALA A 82 -17.32 7.26 6.07
N LEU A 83 -16.84 8.30 5.37
CA LEU A 83 -17.37 9.66 5.50
C LEU A 83 -18.85 9.75 5.09
N ARG A 84 -19.25 9.12 3.97
CA ARG A 84 -20.67 9.09 3.56
C ARG A 84 -21.54 8.33 4.53
N TRP A 85 -21.01 7.25 5.13
CA TRP A 85 -21.70 6.50 6.18
C TRP A 85 -21.95 7.36 7.41
N LEU A 86 -20.91 8.07 7.91
CA LEU A 86 -21.01 8.99 9.04
C LEU A 86 -21.93 10.18 8.73
N ALA A 87 -21.82 10.76 7.55
CA ALA A 87 -22.69 11.86 7.14
C ALA A 87 -24.18 11.46 7.15
N ARG A 88 -24.51 10.26 6.66
CA ARG A 88 -25.88 9.72 6.74
C ARG A 88 -26.34 9.51 8.18
N LYS A 89 -25.47 8.97 9.04
CA LYS A 89 -25.77 8.76 10.46
C LYS A 89 -26.09 10.05 11.19
N TYR A 90 -25.30 11.10 10.92
CA TYR A 90 -25.44 12.40 11.60
C TYR A 90 -26.25 13.43 10.80
N HIS A 91 -26.93 12.99 9.74
CA HIS A 91 -27.77 13.85 8.86
C HIS A 91 -27.04 15.08 8.34
N ILE A 92 -25.75 14.93 7.99
CA ILE A 92 -24.93 15.98 7.42
C ILE A 92 -25.06 15.91 5.90
N GLU A 93 -25.55 17.00 5.31
CA GLU A 93 -25.57 17.15 3.85
C GLU A 93 -24.12 17.26 3.33
N ILE A 94 -23.77 16.34 2.42
CA ILE A 94 -22.45 16.33 1.79
C ILE A 94 -22.45 17.34 0.65
N LYS A 95 -21.74 18.45 0.83
CA LYS A 95 -21.39 19.33 -0.29
C LYS A 95 -20.23 18.69 -1.04
N GLU A 96 -20.53 18.17 -2.22
CA GLU A 96 -19.48 17.72 -3.13
C GLU A 96 -18.95 18.96 -3.87
N ARG A 97 -17.62 19.00 -4.09
CA ARG A 97 -17.00 20.00 -4.97
C ARG A 97 -17.72 19.91 -6.31
N GLU A 98 -18.15 21.03 -6.87
CA GLU A 98 -18.65 21.09 -8.23
C GLU A 98 -17.56 20.50 -9.15
N LEU A 99 -17.88 19.36 -9.73
CA LEU A 99 -17.03 18.70 -10.72
C LEU A 99 -17.08 19.51 -12.00
N THR A 100 -15.99 19.56 -12.75
CA THR A 100 -16.05 20.09 -14.12
C THR A 100 -17.05 19.28 -14.95
N ALA A 101 -17.56 19.86 -16.03
CA ALA A 101 -18.50 19.16 -16.91
C ALA A 101 -17.91 17.83 -17.43
N GLU A 102 -16.60 17.78 -17.69
CA GLU A 102 -15.87 16.57 -18.09
C GLU A 102 -15.83 15.54 -16.96
N GLU A 103 -15.46 15.95 -15.72
CA GLU A 103 -15.43 15.06 -14.54
C GLU A 103 -16.85 14.52 -14.22
N GLN A 104 -17.90 15.34 -14.39
CA GLN A 104 -19.30 14.91 -14.21
C GLN A 104 -19.69 13.87 -15.24
N GLN A 105 -19.29 14.08 -16.49
CA GLN A 105 -19.56 13.13 -17.57
C GLN A 105 -18.85 11.80 -17.34
N GLU A 106 -17.56 11.82 -17.01
CA GLU A 106 -16.78 10.61 -16.68
C GLU A 106 -17.39 9.84 -15.50
N GLN A 107 -17.79 10.55 -14.43
CA GLN A 107 -18.44 9.93 -13.28
C GLN A 107 -19.79 9.31 -13.66
N SER A 108 -20.59 10.00 -14.46
CA SER A 108 -21.88 9.50 -14.96
C SER A 108 -21.71 8.29 -15.87
N GLU A 109 -20.70 8.29 -16.74
CA GLU A 109 -20.36 7.15 -17.58
C GLU A 109 -19.94 5.92 -16.77
N ARG A 110 -19.06 6.11 -15.78
CA ARG A 110 -18.65 5.02 -14.86
C ARG A 110 -19.84 4.48 -14.07
N GLU A 111 -20.72 5.35 -13.58
CA GLU A 111 -21.93 4.92 -12.85
C GLU A 111 -22.86 4.12 -13.76
N SER A 112 -23.05 4.55 -15.00
CA SER A 112 -23.82 3.83 -16.03
C SER A 112 -23.24 2.45 -16.31
N MET A 113 -21.92 2.31 -16.38
CA MET A 113 -21.25 1.01 -16.53
C MET A 113 -21.50 0.08 -15.35
N PHE A 114 -21.46 0.58 -14.10
CA PHE A 114 -21.81 -0.23 -12.92
C PHE A 114 -23.28 -0.67 -12.93
N ILE A 115 -24.20 0.22 -13.35
CA ILE A 115 -25.63 -0.10 -13.46
C ILE A 115 -25.85 -1.22 -14.48
N VAL A 116 -25.18 -1.16 -15.63
CA VAL A 116 -25.27 -2.19 -16.67
C VAL A 116 -24.71 -3.53 -16.20
N ASN A 117 -23.56 -3.52 -15.49
CA ASN A 117 -22.98 -4.73 -14.94
C ASN A 117 -23.85 -5.36 -13.84
N ASP A 118 -24.42 -4.56 -12.94
CA ASP A 118 -25.35 -5.04 -11.89
C ASP A 118 -26.60 -5.66 -12.51
N TRP A 119 -27.16 -5.03 -13.54
CA TRP A 119 -28.26 -5.60 -14.30
C TRP A 119 -27.87 -6.92 -14.99
N ALA A 120 -26.71 -6.98 -15.65
CA ALA A 120 -26.24 -8.19 -16.34
C ALA A 120 -26.02 -9.35 -15.35
N ALA A 121 -25.46 -9.07 -14.17
CA ALA A 121 -25.31 -10.08 -13.12
C ALA A 121 -26.65 -10.68 -12.73
N LYS A 122 -27.66 -9.84 -12.48
CA LYS A 122 -29.04 -10.29 -12.17
C LYS A 122 -29.68 -11.05 -13.34
N TYR A 123 -29.43 -10.61 -14.57
CA TYR A 123 -29.91 -11.32 -15.75
C TYR A 123 -29.32 -12.73 -15.84
N PHE A 124 -28.01 -12.89 -15.68
CA PHE A 124 -27.34 -14.19 -15.69
C PHE A 124 -27.79 -15.09 -14.54
N GLU A 125 -27.95 -14.53 -13.34
CA GLU A 125 -28.46 -15.26 -12.16
C GLU A 125 -29.89 -15.74 -12.40
N GLN A 126 -30.80 -14.86 -12.87
CA GLN A 126 -32.16 -15.22 -13.21
C GLN A 126 -32.20 -16.27 -14.33
N THR A 127 -31.37 -16.11 -15.36
CA THR A 127 -31.27 -17.11 -16.44
C THR A 127 -30.85 -18.48 -15.89
N LEU A 128 -29.89 -18.53 -14.98
CA LEU A 128 -29.44 -19.77 -14.34
C LEU A 128 -30.58 -20.44 -13.54
N HIS A 129 -31.35 -19.66 -12.77
CA HIS A 129 -32.34 -20.19 -11.85
C HIS A 129 -33.71 -20.42 -12.46
N ASP A 130 -34.13 -19.62 -13.45
CA ASP A 130 -35.50 -19.58 -13.95
C ASP A 130 -35.65 -20.12 -15.38
N HIS A 131 -34.65 -19.90 -16.26
CA HIS A 131 -34.73 -20.34 -17.65
C HIS A 131 -34.53 -21.86 -17.77
N PRO A 132 -35.27 -22.57 -18.69
CA PRO A 132 -35.11 -24.00 -18.87
C PRO A 132 -33.67 -24.43 -19.18
N ASP A 133 -32.99 -23.75 -20.11
CA ASP A 133 -31.60 -24.05 -20.46
C ASP A 133 -30.64 -23.71 -19.31
N GLY A 134 -30.92 -22.64 -18.53
CA GLY A 134 -30.17 -22.31 -17.34
C GLY A 134 -30.18 -23.45 -16.32
N LYS A 135 -31.38 -24.04 -16.07
CA LYS A 135 -31.54 -25.20 -15.18
C LYS A 135 -30.91 -26.46 -15.72
N ALA A 136 -31.14 -26.76 -17.00
CA ALA A 136 -30.73 -28.01 -17.63
C ALA A 136 -29.21 -28.06 -17.94
N ILE A 137 -28.57 -26.91 -18.19
CA ILE A 137 -27.19 -26.83 -18.64
C ILE A 137 -26.33 -26.15 -17.54
N GLY A 138 -26.63 -24.88 -17.20
CA GLY A 138 -25.83 -24.07 -16.28
C GLY A 138 -25.85 -24.62 -14.85
N MET A 139 -27.04 -24.84 -14.28
CA MET A 139 -27.20 -25.38 -12.93
C MET A 139 -26.68 -26.81 -12.82
N GLN A 140 -26.90 -27.63 -13.85
CA GLN A 140 -26.35 -28.98 -13.95
C GLN A 140 -24.83 -28.99 -13.83
N TYR A 141 -24.15 -28.03 -14.49
CA TYR A 141 -22.72 -27.88 -14.37
C TYR A 141 -22.26 -27.62 -12.92
N PHE A 142 -22.88 -26.65 -12.24
CA PHE A 142 -22.49 -26.34 -10.87
C PHE A 142 -22.77 -27.51 -9.91
N ARG A 143 -23.92 -28.17 -10.05
CA ARG A 143 -24.29 -29.34 -9.24
C ARG A 143 -23.42 -30.56 -9.51
N SER A 144 -23.04 -30.81 -10.75
CA SER A 144 -22.12 -31.91 -11.10
C SER A 144 -20.71 -31.71 -10.51
N ARG A 145 -20.34 -30.46 -10.24
CA ARG A 145 -19.12 -30.11 -9.52
C ARG A 145 -19.28 -30.09 -8.00
N GLY A 146 -20.49 -30.39 -7.49
CA GLY A 146 -20.77 -30.47 -6.06
C GLY A 146 -21.02 -29.11 -5.37
N PHE A 147 -21.24 -28.03 -6.12
CA PHE A 147 -21.55 -26.73 -5.53
C PHE A 147 -22.98 -26.67 -4.99
N ARG A 148 -23.13 -26.18 -3.75
CA ARG A 148 -24.41 -25.99 -3.08
C ARG A 148 -25.07 -24.68 -3.51
N ASP A 149 -26.40 -24.64 -3.38
CA ASP A 149 -27.19 -23.47 -3.78
C ASP A 149 -26.85 -22.19 -2.98
N ASP A 150 -26.41 -22.33 -1.70
CA ASP A 150 -25.96 -21.20 -0.88
C ASP A 150 -24.69 -20.53 -1.45
N ILE A 151 -23.75 -21.31 -1.96
CA ILE A 151 -22.53 -20.82 -2.61
C ILE A 151 -22.84 -20.21 -3.98
N ILE A 152 -23.69 -20.87 -4.77
CA ILE A 152 -24.14 -20.36 -6.08
C ILE A 152 -24.75 -18.96 -5.91
N ARG A 153 -25.61 -18.76 -4.91
CA ARG A 153 -26.22 -17.45 -4.59
C ARG A 153 -25.23 -16.46 -3.99
N LYS A 154 -24.36 -16.90 -3.06
CA LYS A 154 -23.35 -16.04 -2.40
C LYS A 154 -22.42 -15.37 -3.43
N PHE A 155 -22.08 -16.08 -4.49
CA PHE A 155 -21.20 -15.58 -5.56
C PHE A 155 -21.98 -15.07 -6.79
N GLN A 156 -23.31 -15.01 -6.73
CA GLN A 156 -24.19 -14.53 -7.82
C GLN A 156 -23.89 -15.23 -9.14
N LEU A 157 -23.61 -16.55 -9.08
CA LEU A 157 -23.26 -17.32 -10.28
C LEU A 157 -24.41 -17.31 -11.26
N GLY A 158 -24.11 -17.32 -12.55
CA GLY A 158 -25.10 -17.18 -13.60
C GLY A 158 -24.87 -18.09 -14.80
N PHE A 159 -25.73 -17.93 -15.79
CA PHE A 159 -25.60 -18.57 -17.09
C PHE A 159 -26.01 -17.60 -18.20
N ASP A 160 -25.20 -17.51 -19.24
CA ASP A 160 -25.54 -16.80 -20.45
C ASP A 160 -26.06 -17.78 -21.50
N LEU A 161 -27.20 -17.45 -22.11
CA LEU A 161 -27.86 -18.33 -23.08
C LEU A 161 -26.97 -18.61 -24.30
N SER A 162 -27.22 -19.73 -24.99
CA SER A 162 -26.48 -20.08 -26.20
C SER A 162 -26.83 -19.20 -27.40
N ASP A 163 -27.96 -18.50 -27.34
CA ASP A 163 -28.31 -17.46 -28.32
C ASP A 163 -27.36 -16.27 -28.13
N ARG A 164 -26.64 -15.97 -29.20
CA ARG A 164 -25.56 -14.97 -29.20
C ARG A 164 -26.04 -13.52 -29.14
N GLN A 165 -27.34 -13.27 -29.06
CA GLN A 165 -27.96 -11.95 -28.99
C GLN A 165 -28.98 -11.86 -27.85
N ALA A 166 -29.10 -12.86 -27.00
CA ALA A 166 -30.10 -12.90 -25.94
C ALA A 166 -29.90 -11.77 -24.91
N LEU A 167 -28.68 -11.61 -24.37
CA LEU A 167 -28.35 -10.54 -23.44
C LEU A 167 -28.49 -9.17 -24.10
N ALA A 168 -27.91 -8.96 -25.28
CA ALA A 168 -27.97 -7.70 -26.00
C ALA A 168 -29.40 -7.26 -26.25
N SER A 169 -30.26 -8.18 -26.77
CA SER A 169 -31.67 -7.91 -27.02
C SER A 169 -32.45 -7.58 -25.75
N ALA A 170 -32.22 -8.33 -24.68
CA ALA A 170 -32.86 -8.09 -23.40
C ALA A 170 -32.44 -6.72 -22.78
N ALA A 171 -31.16 -6.33 -22.91
CA ALA A 171 -30.65 -5.05 -22.43
C ALA A 171 -31.28 -3.88 -23.20
N VAL A 172 -31.24 -3.94 -24.53
CA VAL A 172 -31.83 -2.89 -25.41
C VAL A 172 -33.33 -2.79 -25.19
N GLY A 173 -34.03 -3.92 -25.05
CA GLY A 173 -35.47 -3.97 -24.77
C GLY A 173 -35.85 -3.34 -23.43
N LYS A 174 -34.94 -3.28 -22.46
CA LYS A 174 -35.08 -2.57 -21.17
C LYS A 174 -34.58 -1.11 -21.19
N GLY A 175 -34.12 -0.63 -22.33
CA GLY A 175 -33.68 0.77 -22.48
C GLY A 175 -32.23 1.03 -22.10
N TYR A 176 -31.39 -0.01 -21.91
CA TYR A 176 -29.95 0.19 -21.68
C TYR A 176 -29.26 0.62 -22.98
N ASN A 177 -28.34 1.59 -22.86
CA ASN A 177 -27.57 2.07 -24.00
C ASN A 177 -26.56 0.98 -24.45
N PRO A 178 -26.60 0.55 -25.73
CA PRO A 178 -25.68 -0.44 -26.30
C PRO A 178 -24.20 -0.10 -26.14
N ASP A 179 -23.84 1.16 -26.12
CA ASP A 179 -22.46 1.60 -26.00
C ASP A 179 -21.83 1.18 -24.65
N TYR A 180 -22.62 1.17 -23.57
CA TYR A 180 -22.12 0.67 -22.28
C TYR A 180 -21.94 -0.85 -22.27
N LEU A 181 -22.76 -1.63 -23.01
CA LEU A 181 -22.54 -3.08 -23.18
C LEU A 181 -21.21 -3.36 -23.88
N LEU A 182 -20.83 -2.51 -24.85
CA LEU A 182 -19.54 -2.59 -25.53
C LEU A 182 -18.38 -2.16 -24.62
N LYS A 183 -18.53 -1.03 -23.93
CA LYS A 183 -17.49 -0.47 -23.04
C LYS A 183 -17.13 -1.42 -21.89
N VAL A 184 -18.12 -2.10 -21.28
CA VAL A 184 -17.86 -3.08 -20.21
C VAL A 184 -17.53 -4.49 -20.74
N GLY A 185 -17.57 -4.67 -22.06
CA GLY A 185 -17.21 -5.92 -22.72
C GLY A 185 -18.20 -7.06 -22.53
N LEU A 186 -19.46 -6.78 -22.22
CA LEU A 186 -20.55 -7.75 -22.24
C LEU A 186 -20.88 -8.19 -23.66
N CYS A 187 -20.80 -7.25 -24.60
CA CYS A 187 -21.03 -7.48 -26.03
C CYS A 187 -19.84 -7.00 -26.87
N TYR A 188 -19.80 -7.42 -28.10
CA TYR A 188 -18.93 -6.89 -29.16
C TYR A 188 -19.71 -6.75 -30.46
N LYS A 189 -19.22 -5.94 -31.42
CA LYS A 189 -19.80 -5.83 -32.75
C LYS A 189 -19.13 -6.84 -33.68
N ASN A 190 -19.93 -7.60 -34.44
CA ASN A 190 -19.43 -8.42 -35.54
C ASN A 190 -19.14 -7.57 -36.79
N ASP A 191 -18.64 -8.18 -37.85
CA ASP A 191 -18.33 -7.53 -39.13
C ASP A 191 -19.55 -6.86 -39.81
N HIS A 192 -20.76 -7.26 -39.42
CA HIS A 192 -22.03 -6.69 -39.89
C HIS A 192 -22.58 -5.60 -38.95
N GLY A 193 -21.83 -5.20 -37.91
CA GLY A 193 -22.24 -4.19 -36.94
C GLY A 193 -23.28 -4.65 -35.92
N GLN A 194 -23.63 -5.93 -35.87
CA GLN A 194 -24.59 -6.48 -34.92
C GLN A 194 -23.93 -6.69 -33.55
N LEU A 195 -24.67 -6.42 -32.49
CA LEU A 195 -24.25 -6.73 -31.11
C LEU A 195 -24.30 -8.25 -30.88
N ILE A 196 -23.20 -8.78 -30.40
CA ILE A 196 -23.02 -10.20 -30.09
C ILE A 196 -22.60 -10.35 -28.65
N ASP A 197 -23.27 -11.23 -27.92
CA ASP A 197 -22.97 -11.55 -26.52
C ASP A 197 -21.62 -12.25 -26.40
N ARG A 198 -20.72 -11.71 -25.59
CA ARG A 198 -19.35 -12.23 -25.43
C ARG A 198 -19.33 -13.60 -24.76
N PHE A 199 -20.27 -13.83 -23.86
CA PHE A 199 -20.28 -14.98 -22.98
C PHE A 199 -21.32 -16.04 -23.36
N ALA A 200 -21.91 -15.96 -24.55
CA ALA A 200 -22.95 -16.87 -24.99
C ALA A 200 -22.61 -18.36 -24.76
N GLY A 201 -23.52 -19.09 -24.11
CA GLY A 201 -23.40 -20.51 -23.77
C GLY A 201 -22.42 -20.82 -22.62
N ARG A 202 -22.08 -19.85 -21.80
CA ARG A 202 -21.12 -20.01 -20.68
C ARG A 202 -21.79 -19.89 -19.32
N VAL A 203 -21.26 -20.61 -18.33
CA VAL A 203 -21.54 -20.31 -16.92
C VAL A 203 -20.72 -19.08 -16.50
N MET A 204 -21.35 -18.22 -15.69
CA MET A 204 -20.87 -16.88 -15.40
C MET A 204 -20.40 -16.75 -13.96
N PHE A 205 -19.28 -16.07 -13.79
CA PHE A 205 -18.63 -15.76 -12.53
C PHE A 205 -18.49 -14.23 -12.43
N PRO A 206 -19.41 -13.53 -11.74
CA PRO A 206 -19.29 -12.10 -11.56
C PRO A 206 -18.07 -11.73 -10.69
N TRP A 207 -17.31 -10.74 -11.14
CA TRP A 207 -16.23 -10.15 -10.35
C TRP A 207 -16.82 -9.00 -9.54
N ILE A 208 -16.83 -9.17 -8.21
CA ILE A 208 -17.34 -8.17 -7.28
C ILE A 208 -16.14 -7.53 -6.61
N GLY A 209 -15.90 -6.25 -6.92
CA GLY A 209 -14.79 -5.48 -6.35
C GLY A 209 -14.95 -5.24 -4.85
N VAL A 210 -13.92 -4.71 -4.20
CA VAL A 210 -13.90 -4.44 -2.74
C VAL A 210 -15.13 -3.65 -2.26
N SER A 211 -15.65 -2.73 -3.12
CA SER A 211 -16.84 -1.91 -2.84
C SER A 211 -18.17 -2.67 -2.88
N GLY A 212 -18.19 -3.90 -3.36
CA GLY A 212 -19.41 -4.69 -3.55
C GLY A 212 -20.12 -4.46 -4.88
N LYS A 213 -19.54 -3.66 -5.78
CA LYS A 213 -20.07 -3.45 -7.14
C LYS A 213 -19.55 -4.53 -8.09
N VAL A 214 -20.37 -4.96 -9.02
CA VAL A 214 -19.93 -5.88 -10.10
C VAL A 214 -19.10 -5.09 -11.10
N VAL A 215 -17.83 -5.44 -11.21
CA VAL A 215 -16.86 -4.74 -12.07
C VAL A 215 -16.67 -5.44 -13.41
N ALA A 216 -16.77 -6.77 -13.45
CA ALA A 216 -16.52 -7.61 -14.63
C ALA A 216 -17.16 -9.00 -14.50
N PHE A 217 -16.94 -9.83 -15.50
CA PHE A 217 -17.38 -11.21 -15.55
C PHE A 217 -16.29 -12.15 -16.06
N GLY A 218 -16.26 -13.35 -15.50
CA GLY A 218 -15.61 -14.51 -16.09
C GLY A 218 -16.65 -15.47 -16.65
N GLY A 219 -16.39 -16.04 -17.82
CA GLY A 219 -17.27 -17.01 -18.43
C GLY A 219 -16.56 -18.33 -18.73
N ARG A 220 -17.01 -19.46 -18.17
CA ARG A 220 -16.47 -20.78 -18.48
C ARG A 220 -17.30 -21.48 -19.53
N LYS A 221 -16.62 -21.96 -20.56
CA LYS A 221 -17.18 -22.78 -21.64
C LYS A 221 -17.73 -24.11 -21.10
N LEU A 222 -18.91 -24.49 -21.60
CA LEU A 222 -19.49 -25.81 -21.43
C LEU A 222 -19.47 -26.55 -22.78
N ASP A 223 -19.01 -27.81 -22.82
CA ASP A 223 -18.86 -28.56 -24.07
C ASP A 223 -20.16 -28.77 -24.81
N SER A 224 -21.29 -28.81 -24.07
CA SER A 224 -22.64 -28.95 -24.63
C SER A 224 -23.21 -27.66 -25.23
N ALA A 225 -22.79 -26.47 -24.72
CA ALA A 225 -23.40 -25.20 -25.08
C ALA A 225 -22.51 -24.31 -25.98
N THR A 226 -21.20 -24.56 -26.02
CA THR A 226 -20.21 -23.69 -26.69
C THR A 226 -19.41 -24.43 -27.77
N LYS A 227 -20.09 -24.99 -28.77
CA LYS A 227 -19.43 -25.68 -29.89
C LYS A 227 -18.53 -24.72 -30.68
N GLY A 228 -17.34 -25.20 -31.08
CA GLY A 228 -16.41 -24.44 -31.93
C GLY A 228 -15.55 -23.37 -31.23
N VAL A 229 -15.72 -23.13 -29.92
CA VAL A 229 -14.92 -22.16 -29.15
C VAL A 229 -13.77 -22.88 -28.47
N GLN A 230 -12.52 -22.42 -28.68
CA GLN A 230 -11.33 -23.06 -28.11
C GLN A 230 -11.04 -22.65 -26.65
N GLN A 231 -11.31 -21.38 -26.27
CA GLN A 231 -10.97 -20.86 -24.97
C GLN A 231 -11.90 -21.39 -23.88
N LYS A 232 -11.32 -22.13 -22.91
CA LYS A 232 -12.02 -22.68 -21.74
C LYS A 232 -12.62 -21.57 -20.85
N TYR A 233 -11.85 -20.52 -20.56
CA TYR A 233 -12.28 -19.35 -19.80
C TYR A 233 -12.09 -18.08 -20.62
N VAL A 234 -13.03 -17.16 -20.51
CA VAL A 234 -12.98 -15.80 -21.07
C VAL A 234 -13.35 -14.82 -19.98
N ASN A 235 -12.57 -13.75 -19.81
CA ASN A 235 -12.88 -12.65 -18.90
C ASN A 235 -13.33 -11.42 -19.67
N SER A 236 -14.01 -10.49 -18.99
CA SER A 236 -14.24 -9.15 -19.53
C SER A 236 -12.90 -8.52 -19.92
N PRO A 237 -12.85 -7.75 -21.00
CA PRO A 237 -11.70 -6.90 -21.31
C PRO A 237 -11.55 -5.79 -20.28
N ASP A 238 -10.40 -5.16 -20.24
CA ASP A 238 -10.18 -3.95 -19.43
C ASP A 238 -11.16 -2.84 -19.83
N SER A 239 -11.61 -2.07 -18.86
CA SER A 239 -12.54 -0.96 -19.02
C SER A 239 -12.29 0.09 -17.94
N ASP A 240 -12.99 1.24 -18.00
CA ASP A 240 -12.87 2.31 -17.00
C ASP A 240 -13.28 1.87 -15.57
N ILE A 241 -13.98 0.74 -15.43
CA ILE A 241 -14.40 0.18 -14.14
C ILE A 241 -13.73 -1.15 -13.78
N TYR A 242 -12.96 -1.74 -14.69
CA TYR A 242 -12.29 -3.01 -14.50
C TYR A 242 -10.90 -3.04 -15.15
N HIS A 243 -9.90 -3.34 -14.34
CA HIS A 243 -8.55 -3.68 -14.79
C HIS A 243 -8.15 -5.00 -14.16
N LYS A 244 -7.85 -5.99 -14.99
CA LYS A 244 -7.58 -7.36 -14.54
C LYS A 244 -6.40 -7.43 -13.58
N ASP A 245 -5.43 -6.55 -13.72
CA ASP A 245 -4.26 -6.44 -12.86
C ASP A 245 -4.53 -5.76 -11.50
N ARG A 246 -5.76 -5.24 -11.27
CA ARG A 246 -6.12 -4.54 -10.02
C ARG A 246 -7.14 -5.28 -9.18
N GLU A 247 -7.89 -6.18 -9.79
CA GLU A 247 -9.00 -6.86 -9.15
C GLU A 247 -8.62 -8.31 -8.76
N LEU A 248 -9.26 -8.80 -7.72
CA LEU A 248 -9.12 -10.17 -7.21
C LEU A 248 -10.50 -10.81 -7.13
N TYR A 249 -10.64 -11.99 -7.73
CA TYR A 249 -11.90 -12.73 -7.63
C TYR A 249 -12.14 -13.21 -6.20
N GLY A 250 -13.36 -13.00 -5.70
CA GLY A 250 -13.75 -13.38 -4.34
C GLY A 250 -13.41 -12.36 -3.25
N ILE A 251 -12.72 -11.26 -3.55
CA ILE A 251 -12.27 -10.28 -2.55
C ILE A 251 -13.41 -9.68 -1.72
N TYR A 252 -14.57 -9.42 -2.34
CA TYR A 252 -15.72 -8.87 -1.62
C TYR A 252 -16.23 -9.84 -0.55
N GLN A 253 -16.37 -11.11 -0.91
CA GLN A 253 -16.81 -12.15 -0.01
C GLN A 253 -15.79 -12.47 1.08
N ALA A 254 -14.49 -12.37 0.74
CA ALA A 254 -13.37 -12.76 1.60
C ALA A 254 -12.92 -11.67 2.58
N LYS A 255 -13.08 -10.38 2.26
CA LYS A 255 -12.45 -9.26 2.98
C LYS A 255 -12.66 -9.26 4.50
N LYS A 256 -13.85 -9.62 4.98
CA LYS A 256 -14.16 -9.70 6.42
C LYS A 256 -13.45 -10.88 7.09
N ALA A 257 -13.39 -12.02 6.41
CA ALA A 257 -12.69 -13.21 6.91
C ALA A 257 -11.17 -13.00 6.88
N ILE A 258 -10.61 -12.36 5.84
CA ILE A 258 -9.19 -12.01 5.77
C ILE A 258 -8.79 -11.13 6.94
N ALA A 259 -9.53 -10.06 7.22
CA ALA A 259 -9.24 -9.15 8.32
C ALA A 259 -9.41 -9.83 9.70
N LYS A 260 -10.38 -10.73 9.85
CA LYS A 260 -10.65 -11.45 11.10
C LYS A 260 -9.58 -12.50 11.42
N GLU A 261 -9.15 -13.23 10.39
CA GLU A 261 -8.19 -14.34 10.54
C GLU A 261 -6.73 -13.87 10.34
N ASP A 262 -6.56 -12.57 10.00
CA ASP A 262 -5.27 -11.94 9.70
C ASP A 262 -4.41 -12.77 8.72
N CYS A 263 -5.06 -13.38 7.74
CA CYS A 263 -4.43 -14.21 6.73
C CYS A 263 -5.29 -14.27 5.48
N VAL A 264 -4.67 -14.28 4.30
CA VAL A 264 -5.33 -14.54 3.02
C VAL A 264 -4.76 -15.77 2.34
N TYR A 265 -5.64 -16.61 1.83
CA TYR A 265 -5.29 -17.71 0.92
C TYR A 265 -5.42 -17.24 -0.52
N MET A 266 -4.39 -17.47 -1.32
CA MET A 266 -4.39 -17.14 -2.75
C MET A 266 -4.41 -18.44 -3.55
N VAL A 267 -5.38 -18.55 -4.46
CA VAL A 267 -5.55 -19.69 -5.39
C VAL A 267 -5.57 -19.21 -6.84
N GLU A 268 -5.56 -20.13 -7.80
CA GLU A 268 -5.49 -19.78 -9.22
C GLU A 268 -6.84 -19.49 -9.86
N GLY A 269 -7.88 -20.22 -9.50
CA GLY A 269 -9.14 -20.25 -10.25
C GLY A 269 -10.40 -19.90 -9.47
N TYR A 270 -11.48 -19.70 -10.24
CA TYR A 270 -12.81 -19.42 -9.68
C TYR A 270 -13.34 -20.55 -8.83
N THR A 271 -13.19 -21.79 -9.34
CA THR A 271 -13.71 -23.00 -8.68
C THR A 271 -13.03 -23.26 -7.36
N ASP A 272 -11.74 -22.94 -7.23
CA ASP A 272 -10.99 -23.10 -5.99
C ASP A 272 -11.55 -22.18 -4.91
N VAL A 273 -11.81 -20.90 -5.26
CA VAL A 273 -12.44 -19.94 -4.34
C VAL A 273 -13.80 -20.46 -3.87
N LEU A 274 -14.64 -20.94 -4.80
CA LEU A 274 -15.97 -21.45 -4.46
C LEU A 274 -15.91 -22.68 -3.54
N SER A 275 -15.01 -23.61 -3.83
CA SER A 275 -14.85 -24.86 -3.06
C SER A 275 -14.32 -24.60 -1.65
N LEU A 276 -13.35 -23.69 -1.50
CA LEU A 276 -12.85 -23.31 -0.19
C LEU A 276 -13.93 -22.58 0.62
N HIS A 277 -14.67 -21.64 0.03
CA HIS A 277 -15.81 -21.00 0.69
C HIS A 277 -16.87 -22.03 1.13
N GLN A 278 -17.17 -23.00 0.28
CA GLN A 278 -18.10 -24.09 0.62
C GLN A 278 -17.61 -24.96 1.76
N CYS A 279 -16.30 -25.17 1.84
CA CYS A 279 -15.63 -25.88 2.93
C CYS A 279 -15.52 -25.02 4.21
N GLY A 280 -15.95 -23.76 4.20
CA GLY A 280 -15.91 -22.84 5.35
C GLY A 280 -14.59 -22.10 5.52
N ILE A 281 -13.73 -22.09 4.48
CA ILE A 281 -12.50 -21.29 4.42
C ILE A 281 -12.82 -20.06 3.55
N GLU A 282 -13.23 -18.96 4.22
CA GLU A 282 -13.77 -17.79 3.53
C GLU A 282 -12.74 -16.71 3.18
N ASN A 283 -11.54 -16.77 3.76
CA ASN A 283 -10.45 -15.82 3.55
C ASN A 283 -9.60 -16.16 2.30
N VAL A 284 -10.26 -16.49 1.19
CA VAL A 284 -9.64 -16.93 -0.06
C VAL A 284 -10.00 -16.05 -1.24
N VAL A 285 -9.00 -15.77 -2.10
CA VAL A 285 -9.13 -14.99 -3.33
C VAL A 285 -8.35 -15.64 -4.47
N ALA A 286 -8.68 -15.28 -5.72
CA ALA A 286 -7.93 -15.73 -6.88
C ALA A 286 -7.53 -14.57 -7.79
N ASN A 287 -6.36 -14.70 -8.43
CA ASN A 287 -5.90 -13.80 -9.50
C ASN A 287 -6.42 -14.20 -10.90
N SER A 288 -7.01 -15.39 -11.01
CA SER A 288 -7.72 -15.93 -12.19
C SER A 288 -6.95 -15.86 -13.51
N GLY A 289 -5.75 -16.44 -13.52
CA GLY A 289 -4.96 -16.67 -14.73
C GLY A 289 -4.06 -15.50 -15.15
N THR A 290 -3.66 -14.65 -14.22
CA THR A 290 -2.59 -13.66 -14.40
C THR A 290 -1.50 -13.83 -13.33
N ALA A 291 -0.29 -13.34 -13.58
CA ALA A 291 0.66 -13.15 -12.50
C ALA A 291 0.13 -12.09 -11.51
N LEU A 292 0.45 -12.26 -10.23
CA LEU A 292 0.07 -11.30 -9.18
C LEU A 292 0.71 -9.93 -9.47
N SER A 293 -0.07 -8.87 -9.38
CA SER A 293 0.39 -7.49 -9.62
C SER A 293 0.61 -6.71 -8.33
N LEU A 294 1.36 -5.61 -8.39
CA LEU A 294 1.53 -4.69 -7.26
C LEU A 294 0.20 -4.12 -6.76
N HIS A 295 -0.75 -3.82 -7.65
CA HIS A 295 -2.07 -3.30 -7.24
C HIS A 295 -2.88 -4.33 -6.45
N GLN A 296 -2.83 -5.60 -6.86
CA GLN A 296 -3.46 -6.70 -6.13
C GLN A 296 -2.80 -6.91 -4.76
N ILE A 297 -1.46 -6.86 -4.69
CA ILE A 297 -0.71 -6.94 -3.43
C ILE A 297 -1.10 -5.78 -2.50
N HIS A 298 -1.12 -4.54 -2.96
CA HIS A 298 -1.54 -3.39 -2.18
C HIS A 298 -3.00 -3.50 -1.71
N THR A 299 -3.87 -4.09 -2.53
CA THR A 299 -5.26 -4.34 -2.14
C THR A 299 -5.34 -5.34 -0.98
N LEU A 300 -4.58 -6.44 -1.01
CA LEU A 300 -4.51 -7.43 0.07
C LEU A 300 -3.84 -6.87 1.32
N HIS A 301 -2.77 -6.11 1.15
CA HIS A 301 -2.01 -5.52 2.26
C HIS A 301 -2.84 -4.55 3.13
N ARG A 302 -3.96 -4.02 2.59
CA ARG A 302 -4.93 -3.24 3.37
C ARG A 302 -5.68 -4.07 4.40
N PHE A 303 -5.76 -5.39 4.24
CA PHE A 303 -6.52 -6.28 5.10
C PHE A 303 -5.62 -7.16 5.98
N THR A 304 -4.47 -7.60 5.46
CA THR A 304 -3.50 -8.44 6.16
C THR A 304 -2.12 -8.32 5.53
N SER A 305 -1.07 -8.58 6.33
CA SER A 305 0.29 -8.77 5.82
C SER A 305 0.65 -10.25 5.62
N ASN A 306 -0.25 -11.19 5.93
CA ASN A 306 0.02 -12.62 5.88
C ASN A 306 -0.69 -13.26 4.68
N ILE A 307 0.06 -13.89 3.80
CA ILE A 307 -0.45 -14.57 2.60
C ILE A 307 0.08 -16.00 2.52
N VAL A 308 -0.81 -16.92 2.20
CA VAL A 308 -0.46 -18.31 1.89
C VAL A 308 -0.89 -18.61 0.46
N LEU A 309 0.08 -18.97 -0.37
CA LEU A 309 -0.17 -19.38 -1.75
C LEU A 309 -0.50 -20.87 -1.77
N LEU A 310 -1.68 -21.20 -2.27
CA LEU A 310 -2.18 -22.57 -2.41
C LEU A 310 -2.12 -22.93 -3.89
N TYR A 311 -1.17 -23.77 -4.27
CA TYR A 311 -0.91 -24.17 -5.66
C TYR A 311 -1.04 -25.67 -5.88
N ASP A 312 -1.34 -26.01 -7.13
CA ASP A 312 -1.34 -27.39 -7.58
C ASP A 312 0.05 -28.03 -7.35
N GLY A 313 0.09 -29.31 -6.98
CA GLY A 313 1.32 -30.04 -6.74
C GLY A 313 2.12 -30.40 -8.01
N ASP A 314 1.73 -29.90 -9.17
CA ASP A 314 2.41 -30.18 -10.44
C ASP A 314 3.52 -29.17 -10.79
N ALA A 315 4.27 -29.42 -11.87
CA ALA A 315 5.36 -28.55 -12.29
C ALA A 315 4.89 -27.15 -12.67
N ALA A 316 3.66 -26.98 -13.18
CA ALA A 316 3.11 -25.68 -13.55
C ALA A 316 2.76 -24.86 -12.29
N GLY A 317 2.15 -25.47 -11.28
CA GLY A 317 1.88 -24.84 -9.98
C GLY A 317 3.16 -24.42 -9.25
N ILE A 318 4.21 -25.25 -9.28
CA ILE A 318 5.53 -24.92 -8.75
C ILE A 318 6.11 -23.68 -9.45
N HIS A 319 6.06 -23.65 -10.78
CA HIS A 319 6.50 -22.49 -11.55
C HIS A 319 5.63 -21.23 -11.30
N ALA A 320 4.34 -21.42 -11.06
CA ALA A 320 3.44 -20.34 -10.67
C ALA A 320 3.79 -19.80 -9.29
N ALA A 321 4.08 -20.68 -8.31
CA ALA A 321 4.52 -20.33 -6.97
C ALA A 321 5.82 -19.51 -6.96
N MET A 322 6.70 -19.71 -7.94
CA MET A 322 7.98 -18.99 -8.03
C MET A 322 7.85 -17.61 -8.71
N ARG A 323 6.75 -17.38 -9.46
CA ARG A 323 6.55 -16.11 -10.17
C ARG A 323 5.86 -15.08 -9.29
N GLY A 324 6.37 -13.87 -9.27
CA GLY A 324 5.76 -12.74 -8.57
C GLY A 324 5.92 -12.75 -7.04
N THR A 325 6.52 -13.79 -6.47
CA THR A 325 6.72 -13.90 -5.01
C THR A 325 7.72 -12.87 -4.48
N ASP A 326 8.72 -12.51 -5.25
CA ASP A 326 9.67 -11.45 -4.87
C ASP A 326 8.97 -10.08 -4.72
N MET A 327 7.86 -9.84 -5.44
CA MET A 327 7.05 -8.63 -5.24
C MET A 327 6.33 -8.63 -3.90
N LEU A 328 5.78 -9.78 -3.48
CA LEU A 328 5.15 -9.91 -2.15
C LEU A 328 6.16 -9.65 -1.03
N LEU A 329 7.36 -10.24 -1.15
CA LEU A 329 8.43 -10.03 -0.20
C LEU A 329 8.92 -8.57 -0.17
N ALA A 330 9.01 -7.91 -1.35
CA ALA A 330 9.41 -6.51 -1.47
C ALA A 330 8.39 -5.54 -0.85
N GLU A 331 7.10 -5.89 -0.88
CA GLU A 331 6.03 -5.15 -0.20
C GLU A 331 5.91 -5.49 1.30
N GLY A 332 6.80 -6.32 1.83
CA GLY A 332 6.86 -6.67 3.26
C GLY A 332 5.78 -7.65 3.72
N MET A 333 5.20 -8.43 2.80
CA MET A 333 4.24 -9.47 3.17
C MET A 333 4.94 -10.73 3.70
N ASN A 334 4.36 -11.35 4.71
CA ASN A 334 4.77 -12.64 5.23
C ASN A 334 4.21 -13.74 4.33
N LEU A 335 5.09 -14.36 3.56
CA LEU A 335 4.73 -15.26 2.49
C LEU A 335 4.97 -16.71 2.87
N LYS A 336 3.91 -17.53 2.80
CA LYS A 336 3.98 -18.98 2.90
C LYS A 336 3.44 -19.63 1.64
N VAL A 337 3.86 -20.85 1.39
CA VAL A 337 3.45 -21.68 0.25
C VAL A 337 2.99 -23.03 0.75
N LEU A 338 1.98 -23.58 0.11
CA LEU A 338 1.54 -24.96 0.27
C LEU A 338 1.32 -25.56 -1.11
N LEU A 339 1.88 -26.73 -1.35
CA LEU A 339 1.59 -27.58 -2.50
C LEU A 339 0.71 -28.73 -2.04
N PHE A 340 -0.33 -29.03 -2.83
CA PHE A 340 -1.21 -30.16 -2.55
C PHE A 340 -0.56 -31.47 -2.96
N PRO A 341 -0.86 -32.60 -2.26
CA PRO A 341 -0.32 -33.91 -2.57
C PRO A 341 -1.02 -34.52 -3.79
N ASP A 342 -0.41 -35.55 -4.36
CA ASP A 342 -1.02 -36.46 -5.34
C ASP A 342 -1.64 -35.79 -6.59
N ASN A 343 -1.07 -34.67 -7.04
CA ASN A 343 -1.62 -33.81 -8.10
C ASN A 343 -3.04 -33.27 -7.82
N ASP A 344 -3.45 -33.20 -6.55
CA ASP A 344 -4.67 -32.49 -6.18
C ASP A 344 -4.50 -30.97 -6.38
N ASP A 345 -5.60 -30.35 -6.77
CA ASP A 345 -5.79 -28.91 -6.73
C ASP A 345 -6.61 -28.48 -5.49
N PRO A 346 -6.69 -27.21 -5.12
CA PRO A 346 -7.47 -26.76 -3.98
C PRO A 346 -8.95 -27.17 -4.03
N ASP A 347 -9.57 -27.20 -5.24
CA ASP A 347 -10.95 -27.63 -5.47
C ASP A 347 -11.13 -29.13 -5.16
N SER A 348 -10.28 -29.99 -5.72
CA SER A 348 -10.38 -31.43 -5.53
C SER A 348 -10.09 -31.82 -4.08
N PHE A 349 -9.11 -31.20 -3.43
CA PHE A 349 -8.78 -31.43 -2.04
C PHE A 349 -9.93 -30.99 -1.10
N ALA A 350 -10.50 -29.79 -1.32
CA ALA A 350 -11.64 -29.29 -0.54
C ALA A 350 -12.88 -30.19 -0.62
N ARG A 351 -13.07 -30.89 -1.74
CA ARG A 351 -14.20 -31.84 -1.92
C ARG A 351 -13.99 -33.17 -1.19
N LYS A 352 -12.76 -33.55 -0.90
CA LYS A 352 -12.42 -34.79 -0.22
C LYS A 352 -12.36 -34.66 1.30
N HIS A 353 -12.22 -33.44 1.84
CA HIS A 353 -11.94 -33.16 3.25
C HIS A 353 -12.96 -32.20 3.86
N THR A 354 -13.12 -32.30 5.17
CA THR A 354 -13.88 -31.32 5.94
C THR A 354 -13.10 -30.02 6.13
N ALA A 355 -13.79 -28.94 6.52
CA ALA A 355 -13.15 -27.66 6.85
C ALA A 355 -12.08 -27.76 7.93
N ALA A 356 -12.29 -28.61 8.93
CA ALA A 356 -11.32 -28.83 10.01
C ALA A 356 -10.06 -29.54 9.47
N GLU A 357 -10.24 -30.65 8.77
CA GLU A 357 -9.13 -31.40 8.15
C GLU A 357 -8.33 -30.55 7.17
N PHE A 358 -9.01 -29.70 6.38
CA PHE A 358 -8.34 -28.80 5.44
C PHE A 358 -7.50 -27.76 6.18
N ARG A 359 -8.02 -27.12 7.24
CA ARG A 359 -7.25 -26.18 8.07
C ARG A 359 -6.07 -26.82 8.77
N ASP A 360 -6.29 -28.02 9.33
CA ASP A 360 -5.22 -28.79 9.98
C ASP A 360 -4.11 -29.15 8.96
N TYR A 361 -4.52 -29.52 7.75
CA TYR A 361 -3.58 -29.79 6.67
C TYR A 361 -2.76 -28.57 6.30
N ILE A 362 -3.40 -27.40 6.09
CA ILE A 362 -2.69 -26.14 5.83
C ILE A 362 -1.72 -25.84 6.97
N ALA A 363 -2.17 -25.91 8.22
CA ALA A 363 -1.35 -25.59 9.38
C ALA A 363 -0.10 -26.49 9.49
N ALA A 364 -0.24 -27.77 9.12
CA ALA A 364 0.85 -28.74 9.18
C ALA A 364 1.82 -28.66 7.99
N HIS A 365 1.38 -28.23 6.81
CA HIS A 365 2.16 -28.36 5.56
C HIS A 365 2.53 -27.03 4.92
N GLN A 366 1.96 -25.89 5.37
CA GLN A 366 2.42 -24.58 4.89
C GLN A 366 3.86 -24.34 5.29
N THR A 367 4.68 -23.92 4.33
CA THR A 367 6.10 -23.69 4.52
C THR A 367 6.43 -22.24 4.19
N ASP A 368 7.35 -21.63 4.94
CA ASP A 368 7.91 -20.33 4.58
C ASP A 368 8.47 -20.35 3.16
N PHE A 369 8.29 -19.27 2.41
CA PHE A 369 8.69 -19.23 0.99
C PHE A 369 10.18 -19.40 0.79
N ILE A 370 11.02 -18.81 1.64
CA ILE A 370 12.48 -18.97 1.52
C ILE A 370 12.90 -20.40 1.80
N GLU A 371 12.29 -21.04 2.80
CA GLU A 371 12.51 -22.46 3.08
C GLU A 371 12.02 -23.33 1.93
N PHE A 372 10.82 -23.09 1.41
CA PHE A 372 10.27 -23.78 0.24
C PHE A 372 11.19 -23.68 -0.97
N LYS A 373 11.64 -22.47 -1.30
CA LYS A 373 12.55 -22.20 -2.42
C LYS A 373 13.89 -22.91 -2.22
N THR A 374 14.40 -22.93 -0.99
CA THR A 374 15.65 -23.62 -0.65
C THR A 374 15.54 -25.11 -0.87
N ARG A 375 14.46 -25.74 -0.40
CA ARG A 375 14.20 -27.18 -0.65
C ARG A 375 14.10 -27.46 -2.15
N LEU A 376 13.31 -26.69 -2.86
CA LEU A 376 13.06 -26.91 -4.29
C LEU A 376 14.32 -26.83 -5.16
N LEU A 377 15.22 -25.88 -4.88
CA LEU A 377 16.39 -25.62 -5.71
C LEU A 377 17.64 -26.41 -5.31
N LEU A 378 17.71 -26.88 -4.07
CA LEU A 378 18.96 -27.41 -3.52
C LEU A 378 18.86 -28.82 -2.97
N ASP A 379 17.66 -29.33 -2.62
CA ASP A 379 17.51 -30.69 -2.11
C ASP A 379 17.72 -31.70 -3.26
N GLY A 380 18.76 -32.51 -3.14
CA GLY A 380 19.13 -33.52 -4.16
C GLY A 380 19.95 -32.98 -5.34
N GLU A 381 20.22 -31.68 -5.43
CA GLU A 381 21.10 -31.13 -6.48
C GLU A 381 22.57 -31.35 -6.13
N ALA A 382 23.26 -32.15 -6.92
CA ALA A 382 24.66 -32.50 -6.73
C ALA A 382 25.62 -31.68 -7.60
N ASP A 383 25.12 -31.01 -8.65
CA ASP A 383 25.92 -30.16 -9.54
C ASP A 383 26.30 -28.86 -8.84
N PRO A 384 27.62 -28.59 -8.63
CA PRO A 384 28.06 -27.36 -7.96
C PRO A 384 27.61 -26.06 -8.64
N GLN A 385 27.51 -26.05 -9.97
CA GLN A 385 27.11 -24.87 -10.72
C GLN A 385 25.62 -24.56 -10.49
N LYS A 386 24.75 -25.55 -10.66
CA LYS A 386 23.31 -25.38 -10.42
C LYS A 386 23.02 -25.04 -8.95
N ARG A 387 23.80 -25.62 -8.05
CA ARG A 387 23.74 -25.32 -6.62
C ARG A 387 24.08 -23.86 -6.32
N ALA A 388 25.13 -23.31 -6.97
CA ALA A 388 25.52 -21.92 -6.86
C ALA A 388 24.44 -20.98 -7.45
N GLU A 389 23.84 -21.33 -8.59
CA GLU A 389 22.72 -20.61 -9.21
C GLU A 389 21.48 -20.60 -8.29
N GLY A 390 21.13 -21.75 -7.70
CA GLY A 390 20.03 -21.88 -6.73
C GLY A 390 20.25 -21.00 -5.51
N ILE A 391 21.45 -21.00 -4.93
CA ILE A 391 21.82 -20.13 -3.80
C ILE A 391 21.70 -18.66 -4.19
N GLY A 392 22.22 -18.28 -5.37
CA GLY A 392 22.08 -16.95 -5.90
C GLY A 392 20.62 -16.49 -6.01
N SER A 393 19.74 -17.39 -6.47
CA SER A 393 18.29 -17.13 -6.56
C SER A 393 17.63 -16.94 -5.19
N ILE A 394 18.02 -17.71 -4.18
CA ILE A 394 17.51 -17.58 -2.79
C ILE A 394 17.95 -16.23 -2.20
N VAL A 395 19.25 -15.91 -2.29
CA VAL A 395 19.80 -14.63 -1.80
C VAL A 395 19.16 -13.45 -2.51
N SER A 396 18.83 -13.59 -3.80
CA SER A 396 18.09 -12.56 -4.56
C SER A 396 16.70 -12.31 -3.96
N SER A 397 15.95 -13.35 -3.62
CA SER A 397 14.64 -13.19 -2.95
C SER A 397 14.77 -12.60 -1.55
N ILE A 398 15.78 -12.98 -0.77
CA ILE A 398 16.03 -12.39 0.55
C ILE A 398 16.36 -10.90 0.41
N SER A 399 17.13 -10.50 -0.61
CA SER A 399 17.60 -9.13 -0.81
C SER A 399 16.49 -8.10 -1.12
N VAL A 400 15.28 -8.53 -1.49
CA VAL A 400 14.13 -7.63 -1.72
C VAL A 400 13.34 -7.33 -0.44
N ILE A 401 13.49 -8.12 0.60
CA ILE A 401 12.76 -7.97 1.88
C ILE A 401 13.13 -6.61 2.50
N PRO A 402 12.17 -5.72 2.84
CA PRO A 402 12.48 -4.40 3.39
C PRO A 402 13.10 -4.45 4.80
N ASN A 403 12.66 -5.38 5.64
CA ASN A 403 13.09 -5.51 7.02
C ASN A 403 14.48 -6.15 7.11
N GLN A 404 15.47 -5.38 7.59
CA GLN A 404 16.86 -5.82 7.71
C GLN A 404 17.01 -7.02 8.67
N ILE A 405 16.35 -6.99 9.83
CA ILE A 405 16.44 -8.07 10.82
C ILE A 405 15.94 -9.38 10.23
N LEU A 406 14.85 -9.32 9.46
CA LEU A 406 14.29 -10.49 8.79
C LEU A 406 15.24 -11.04 7.71
N ARG A 407 15.88 -10.15 6.93
CA ARG A 407 16.92 -10.56 5.96
C ARG A 407 18.07 -11.29 6.64
N ASP A 408 18.59 -10.70 7.73
CA ASP A 408 19.72 -11.28 8.47
C ASP A 408 19.35 -12.64 9.09
N THR A 409 18.11 -12.78 9.58
CA THR A 409 17.59 -14.05 10.10
C THR A 409 17.58 -15.13 9.01
N TYR A 410 17.01 -14.83 7.84
CA TYR A 410 16.98 -15.76 6.71
C TYR A 410 18.39 -16.13 6.20
N LEU A 411 19.30 -15.16 6.13
CA LEU A 411 20.69 -15.46 5.72
C LEU A 411 21.40 -16.39 6.71
N LYS A 412 21.17 -16.19 8.00
CA LYS A 412 21.71 -17.06 9.04
C LYS A 412 21.17 -18.49 8.93
N GLU A 413 19.87 -18.64 8.74
CA GLU A 413 19.23 -19.94 8.52
C GLU A 413 19.76 -20.64 7.25
N CYS A 414 19.87 -19.88 6.15
CA CYS A 414 20.46 -20.38 4.91
C CYS A 414 21.92 -20.79 5.10
N SER A 415 22.73 -19.98 5.80
CA SER A 415 24.13 -20.29 6.12
C SER A 415 24.25 -21.63 6.86
N GLN A 416 23.46 -21.83 7.91
CA GLN A 416 23.44 -23.05 8.71
C GLN A 416 23.02 -24.29 7.90
N ARG A 417 21.94 -24.14 7.11
CA ARG A 417 21.40 -25.27 6.32
C ARG A 417 22.28 -25.65 5.15
N LEU A 418 22.92 -24.68 4.51
CA LEU A 418 23.71 -24.92 3.29
C LEU A 418 25.19 -25.16 3.56
N GLY A 419 25.68 -24.94 4.79
CA GLY A 419 27.08 -25.03 5.15
C GLY A 419 27.96 -23.97 4.47
N ILE A 420 27.38 -22.80 4.15
CA ILE A 420 28.09 -21.69 3.51
C ILE A 420 28.34 -20.59 4.55
N ASN A 421 29.49 -19.94 4.44
CA ASN A 421 29.82 -18.84 5.34
C ASN A 421 28.81 -17.70 5.20
N GLU A 422 28.23 -17.27 6.31
CA GLU A 422 27.22 -16.19 6.38
C GLU A 422 27.72 -14.89 5.74
N THR A 423 29.02 -14.54 5.94
CA THR A 423 29.63 -13.35 5.34
C THR A 423 29.60 -13.39 3.80
N THR A 424 29.73 -14.60 3.20
CA THR A 424 29.65 -14.75 1.74
C THR A 424 28.23 -14.44 1.24
N LEU A 425 27.21 -14.90 1.93
CA LEU A 425 25.79 -14.64 1.59
C LEU A 425 25.45 -13.16 1.78
N ILE A 426 25.93 -12.53 2.85
CA ILE A 426 25.76 -11.09 3.12
C ILE A 426 26.40 -10.25 2.00
N ASN A 427 27.63 -10.58 1.60
CA ASN A 427 28.32 -9.85 0.54
C ASN A 427 27.58 -9.97 -0.81
N GLN A 428 27.08 -11.17 -1.13
CA GLN A 428 26.29 -11.37 -2.34
C GLN A 428 24.96 -10.59 -2.28
N MET A 429 24.27 -10.61 -1.15
CA MET A 429 23.03 -9.84 -0.94
C MET A 429 23.28 -8.34 -1.11
N ASN A 430 24.33 -7.80 -0.48
CA ASN A 430 24.66 -6.39 -0.57
C ASN A 430 25.04 -5.96 -2.00
N ARG A 431 25.69 -6.84 -2.76
CA ARG A 431 25.94 -6.63 -4.18
C ARG A 431 24.64 -6.53 -4.96
N LEU A 432 23.70 -7.46 -4.77
CA LEU A 432 22.40 -7.45 -5.44
C LEU A 432 21.56 -6.22 -5.10
N ILE A 433 21.60 -5.76 -3.85
CA ILE A 433 20.91 -4.53 -3.42
C ILE A 433 21.50 -3.32 -4.15
N ARG A 434 22.82 -3.23 -4.25
CA ARG A 434 23.54 -2.15 -4.94
C ARG A 434 23.25 -2.15 -6.44
N ASP A 435 23.37 -3.31 -7.09
CA ASP A 435 23.11 -3.47 -8.53
C ASP A 435 21.68 -3.05 -8.89
N ARG A 436 20.67 -3.34 -8.02
CA ARG A 436 19.29 -2.87 -8.21
C ARG A 436 19.12 -1.37 -8.00
N GLN A 437 19.87 -0.77 -7.08
CA GLN A 437 19.85 0.69 -6.89
C GLN A 437 20.46 1.41 -8.09
N GLU A 438 21.51 0.85 -8.70
CA GLU A 438 22.17 1.37 -9.90
C GLU A 438 21.33 1.17 -11.17
N GLN A 439 20.55 0.08 -11.25
CA GLN A 439 19.67 -0.23 -12.39
C GLN A 439 18.32 0.50 -12.34
N ARG A 440 17.97 1.20 -11.27
CA ARG A 440 16.82 2.10 -11.32
C ARG A 440 17.11 3.17 -12.35
N PRO A 441 16.35 3.25 -13.48
CA PRO A 441 16.61 4.25 -14.49
C PRO A 441 16.53 5.62 -13.82
N ALA A 442 17.58 6.41 -13.98
CA ALA A 442 17.49 7.84 -13.73
C ALA A 442 16.27 8.35 -14.50
N PRO A 443 15.42 9.21 -13.91
CA PRO A 443 14.25 9.71 -14.59
C PRO A 443 14.68 10.26 -15.93
N GLN A 444 14.20 9.65 -17.03
CA GLN A 444 14.48 10.09 -18.38
C GLN A 444 14.02 11.53 -18.51
N THR A 445 14.97 12.43 -18.65
CA THR A 445 14.73 13.80 -19.12
C THR A 445 14.17 13.71 -20.53
N GLN A 446 12.86 13.72 -20.66
CA GLN A 446 12.20 13.93 -21.93
C GLN A 446 12.56 15.35 -22.40
N GLN A 447 13.22 15.45 -23.55
CA GLN A 447 13.43 16.70 -24.23
C GLN A 447 12.07 17.38 -24.50
N PRO A 448 11.93 18.69 -24.28
CA PRO A 448 10.64 19.34 -24.39
C PRO A 448 10.20 19.43 -25.87
N PRO A 449 8.96 19.11 -26.21
CA PRO A 449 8.38 19.52 -27.47
C PRO A 449 8.10 21.03 -27.43
N VAL A 450 8.34 21.67 -28.56
CA VAL A 450 8.20 23.10 -28.83
C VAL A 450 6.85 23.64 -28.37
N ALA A 451 6.90 24.79 -27.73
CA ALA A 451 5.85 25.51 -27.05
C ALA A 451 4.50 25.61 -27.81
N ARG A 452 3.43 25.28 -27.11
CA ARG A 452 2.15 26.00 -27.18
C ARG A 452 1.78 26.40 -25.75
N GLU A 453 1.66 27.71 -25.56
CA GLU A 453 1.26 28.32 -24.29
C GLU A 453 -0.11 27.79 -23.85
N ASN A 454 -0.12 27.07 -22.72
CA ASN A 454 -1.27 27.02 -21.83
C ASN A 454 -0.73 26.75 -20.42
N THR A 455 -0.92 27.71 -19.57
CA THR A 455 -0.53 27.73 -18.16
C THR A 455 -1.24 26.61 -17.40
N ILE A 456 -0.53 25.47 -17.18
CA ILE A 456 -0.93 24.45 -16.23
C ILE A 456 0.15 24.40 -15.16
N VAL A 457 -0.22 24.73 -13.93
CA VAL A 457 0.62 24.65 -12.74
C VAL A 457 0.99 23.20 -12.47
N THR A 458 2.21 22.81 -12.85
CA THR A 458 2.78 21.48 -12.57
C THR A 458 3.31 21.41 -11.14
N LYS A 459 2.90 20.39 -10.39
CA LYS A 459 3.52 20.03 -9.12
C LYS A 459 5.01 19.68 -9.34
N PRO A 460 5.94 20.24 -8.55
CA PRO A 460 7.34 19.85 -8.65
C PRO A 460 7.53 18.42 -8.12
N SER A 461 8.14 17.54 -8.94
CA SER A 461 8.58 16.22 -8.51
C SER A 461 9.78 16.37 -7.59
N MET A 462 9.66 15.92 -6.33
CA MET A 462 10.76 15.97 -5.35
C MET A 462 11.89 15.01 -5.74
N GLN A 463 13.08 15.56 -6.02
CA GLN A 463 14.34 14.80 -6.08
C GLN A 463 14.73 14.36 -4.66
N ALA A 464 15.53 13.30 -4.50
CA ALA A 464 15.89 12.73 -3.20
C ALA A 464 16.56 13.75 -2.24
N SER A 465 17.39 14.67 -2.75
CA SER A 465 17.97 15.79 -1.98
C SER A 465 16.91 16.78 -1.47
N GLY A 466 15.79 16.94 -2.15
CA GLY A 466 14.69 17.78 -1.71
C GLY A 466 13.94 17.27 -0.48
N LYS A 467 14.09 16.00 -0.09
CA LYS A 467 13.39 15.44 1.07
C LYS A 467 14.01 15.90 2.40
N VAL A 468 15.33 15.90 2.50
CA VAL A 468 16.04 16.37 3.71
C VAL A 468 15.88 17.87 3.88
N GLU A 469 15.97 18.65 2.81
CA GLU A 469 15.68 20.09 2.83
C GLU A 469 14.26 20.39 3.26
N TRP A 470 13.28 19.60 2.78
CA TRP A 470 11.90 19.70 3.22
C TRP A 470 11.76 19.44 4.73
N MET A 471 12.45 18.42 5.27
CA MET A 471 12.39 18.10 6.69
C MET A 471 13.08 19.19 7.54
N LEU A 472 14.17 19.81 7.06
CA LEU A 472 14.79 20.96 7.71
C LEU A 472 13.85 22.18 7.73
N ALA A 473 13.20 22.48 6.60
CA ALA A 473 12.22 23.56 6.52
C ALA A 473 10.96 23.26 7.37
N GLN A 474 10.54 22.00 7.48
CA GLN A 474 9.47 21.59 8.39
C GLN A 474 9.86 21.76 9.87
N MET A 475 11.11 21.46 10.25
CA MET A 475 11.64 21.70 11.59
C MET A 475 11.64 23.20 11.90
N LEU A 476 12.04 24.03 10.94
CA LEU A 476 11.99 25.49 11.03
C LEU A 476 10.57 26.02 11.27
N VAL A 477 9.60 25.57 10.48
CA VAL A 477 8.20 26.03 10.56
C VAL A 477 7.56 25.62 11.88
N ARG A 478 7.85 24.42 12.38
CA ARG A 478 7.20 23.87 13.58
C ARG A 478 7.84 24.28 14.90
N HIS A 479 9.15 24.50 14.87
CA HIS A 479 9.94 24.65 16.10
C HIS A 479 11.01 25.74 16.00
N GLY A 480 10.99 26.59 14.97
CA GLY A 480 12.04 27.58 14.70
C GLY A 480 12.37 28.50 15.86
N GLU A 481 11.37 28.85 16.68
CA GLU A 481 11.52 29.71 17.86
C GLU A 481 12.06 28.99 19.09
N HIS A 482 12.07 27.65 19.14
CA HIS A 482 12.49 26.91 20.35
C HIS A 482 13.99 27.05 20.60
N VAL A 483 14.35 27.53 21.81
CA VAL A 483 15.73 27.64 22.27
C VAL A 483 16.29 26.26 22.55
N VAL A 484 17.33 25.85 21.81
CA VAL A 484 17.98 24.53 21.92
C VAL A 484 19.37 24.59 22.58
N LEU A 485 20.02 25.73 22.54
CA LEU A 485 21.28 25.96 23.29
C LEU A 485 21.17 27.24 24.09
N ARG A 486 21.56 27.19 25.35
CA ARG A 486 21.51 28.34 26.26
C ARG A 486 22.91 28.76 26.67
N GLY A 487 23.12 30.08 26.77
CA GLY A 487 24.38 30.65 27.27
C GLY A 487 25.59 30.30 26.40
N VAL A 488 25.44 30.29 25.10
CA VAL A 488 26.56 30.13 24.14
C VAL A 488 27.31 31.45 24.05
N GLU A 489 28.61 31.41 24.17
CA GLU A 489 29.48 32.59 24.03
C GLU A 489 29.56 32.99 22.55
N ALA A 490 29.08 34.18 22.21
CA ALA A 490 29.18 34.77 20.90
C ALA A 490 30.56 35.41 20.66
N ASP A 491 30.90 35.72 19.42
CA ASP A 491 32.20 36.30 19.02
C ASP A 491 32.53 37.63 19.72
N ASP A 492 31.52 38.32 20.25
CA ASP A 492 31.64 39.57 21.05
C ASP A 492 31.75 39.31 22.55
N GLY A 493 31.81 38.05 22.99
CA GLY A 493 31.90 37.64 24.40
C GLY A 493 30.58 37.73 25.18
N GLN A 494 29.46 37.98 24.53
CA GLN A 494 28.13 37.95 25.15
C GLN A 494 27.58 36.51 25.18
N LEU A 495 26.85 36.16 26.23
CA LEU A 495 26.13 34.89 26.31
C LEU A 495 24.77 35.03 25.66
N VAL A 496 24.53 34.26 24.61
CA VAL A 496 23.30 34.26 23.86
C VAL A 496 22.61 32.89 23.87
N ASP A 497 21.30 32.91 23.87
CA ASP A 497 20.50 31.69 23.67
C ASP A 497 20.26 31.50 22.17
N VAL A 498 20.44 30.27 21.68
CA VAL A 498 20.33 29.92 20.24
C VAL A 498 19.06 29.07 20.05
N ASN A 499 18.16 29.55 19.20
CA ASN A 499 16.97 28.79 18.78
C ASN A 499 17.25 27.89 17.55
N ILE A 500 16.27 27.05 17.17
CA ILE A 500 16.41 26.12 16.05
C ILE A 500 16.70 26.84 14.73
N ALA A 501 16.03 27.97 14.45
CA ALA A 501 16.27 28.73 13.22
C ALA A 501 17.72 29.21 13.13
N GLN A 502 18.23 29.80 14.21
CA GLN A 502 19.61 30.24 14.33
C GLN A 502 20.60 29.06 14.26
N TYR A 503 20.27 27.94 14.90
CA TYR A 503 21.11 26.74 14.92
C TYR A 503 21.29 26.18 13.48
N ILE A 504 20.19 26.09 12.70
CA ILE A 504 20.25 25.68 11.29
C ILE A 504 21.08 26.68 10.48
N TYR A 505 20.81 27.98 10.63
CA TYR A 505 21.47 29.05 9.87
C TYR A 505 22.98 29.07 10.10
N TYR A 506 23.43 29.02 11.35
CA TYR A 506 24.86 29.03 11.68
C TYR A 506 25.57 27.77 11.21
N ASN A 507 24.94 26.60 11.32
CA ASN A 507 25.54 25.36 10.84
C ASN A 507 25.68 25.32 9.33
N LEU A 508 24.71 25.80 8.57
CA LEU A 508 24.82 25.91 7.11
C LEU A 508 25.84 26.96 6.70
N GLY A 509 25.84 28.11 7.37
CA GLY A 509 26.80 29.19 7.12
C GLY A 509 28.25 28.81 7.40
N ALA A 510 28.52 28.05 8.48
CA ALA A 510 29.87 27.56 8.81
C ALA A 510 30.46 26.64 7.74
N ASP A 511 29.61 25.92 7.01
CA ASP A 511 30.03 25.04 5.92
C ASP A 511 29.99 25.73 4.55
N GLY A 512 29.53 26.99 4.47
CA GLY A 512 29.28 27.70 3.22
C GLY A 512 28.17 27.07 2.37
N LEU A 513 27.23 26.35 3.00
CA LEU A 513 26.12 25.67 2.35
C LEU A 513 24.84 26.51 2.38
N GLN A 514 24.01 26.33 1.39
CA GLN A 514 22.66 26.88 1.30
C GLN A 514 21.68 25.79 0.86
N LEU A 515 20.40 25.93 1.22
CA LEU A 515 19.36 25.05 0.72
C LEU A 515 19.18 25.28 -0.79
N SER A 516 18.92 24.23 -1.54
CA SER A 516 18.75 24.35 -3.00
C SER A 516 17.45 25.09 -3.37
N ASN A 517 16.45 25.06 -2.47
CA ASN A 517 15.19 25.77 -2.66
C ASN A 517 15.27 27.21 -2.13
N ALA A 518 15.18 28.18 -3.04
CA ALA A 518 15.21 29.60 -2.70
C ALA A 518 14.12 30.03 -1.68
N LEU A 519 12.94 29.39 -1.73
CA LEU A 519 11.86 29.64 -0.79
C LEU A 519 12.25 29.24 0.65
N PHE A 520 12.95 28.11 0.81
CA PHE A 520 13.37 27.63 2.13
C PHE A 520 14.51 28.49 2.71
N ASN A 521 15.43 28.98 1.88
CA ASN A 521 16.44 29.95 2.32
C ASN A 521 15.77 31.24 2.82
N ARG A 522 14.80 31.76 2.07
CA ARG A 522 14.04 32.95 2.47
C ARG A 522 13.30 32.73 3.80
N MET A 523 12.63 31.59 3.96
CA MET A 523 11.94 31.26 5.24
C MET A 523 12.94 31.17 6.40
N LEU A 524 14.15 30.62 6.17
CA LEU A 524 15.19 30.57 7.17
C LEU A 524 15.69 31.96 7.56
N ASP A 525 15.97 32.84 6.59
CA ASP A 525 16.41 34.21 6.82
C ASP A 525 15.34 35.02 7.58
N GLU A 526 14.08 34.87 7.23
CA GLU A 526 12.96 35.53 7.92
C GLU A 526 12.83 35.04 9.37
N ALA A 527 12.90 33.72 9.62
CA ALA A 527 12.83 33.19 10.99
C ALA A 527 14.01 33.66 11.85
N VAL A 528 15.20 33.75 11.30
CA VAL A 528 16.39 34.27 11.98
C VAL A 528 16.25 35.77 12.29
N SER A 529 15.68 36.55 11.37
CA SER A 529 15.46 37.99 11.59
C SER A 529 14.48 38.28 12.73
N HIS A 530 13.55 37.36 13.02
CA HIS A 530 12.57 37.45 14.11
C HIS A 530 13.02 36.76 15.40
N SER A 531 14.23 36.18 15.45
CA SER A 531 14.72 35.44 16.64
C SER A 531 14.83 36.27 17.88
N ALA A 532 14.95 37.59 17.77
CA ALA A 532 15.03 38.53 18.91
C ALA A 532 13.63 38.87 19.49
N ASP A 533 12.54 38.53 18.84
CA ASP A 533 11.18 38.80 19.31
C ASP A 533 10.70 37.66 20.23
N PRO A 534 10.47 37.92 21.53
CA PRO A 534 9.98 36.91 22.46
C PRO A 534 8.57 36.37 22.15
N GLN A 535 7.80 37.09 21.31
CA GLN A 535 6.45 36.69 20.91
C GLN A 535 6.45 35.99 19.54
N PHE A 536 7.60 35.83 18.90
CA PHE A 536 7.69 35.13 17.61
C PHE A 536 7.32 33.66 17.76
N ASN A 537 6.33 33.24 17.00
CA ASN A 537 5.98 31.83 16.80
C ASN A 537 6.08 31.52 15.32
N ALA A 538 7.03 30.68 14.96
CA ALA A 538 7.37 30.39 13.57
C ALA A 538 6.18 29.77 12.81
N MET A 539 5.47 28.83 13.42
CA MET A 539 4.29 28.19 12.80
C MET A 539 3.20 29.21 12.52
N HIS A 540 2.87 30.05 13.50
CA HIS A 540 1.85 31.09 13.33
C HIS A 540 2.27 32.11 12.29
N TYR A 541 3.51 32.56 12.28
CA TYR A 541 4.07 33.53 11.35
C TYR A 541 3.99 33.02 9.90
N PHE A 542 4.48 31.82 9.63
CA PHE A 542 4.50 31.28 8.28
C PHE A 542 3.12 30.86 7.76
N LEU A 543 2.21 30.41 8.62
CA LEU A 543 0.83 30.11 8.21
C LEU A 543 0.03 31.36 7.80
N HIS A 544 0.35 32.52 8.37
CA HIS A 544 -0.32 33.80 8.09
C HIS A 544 0.54 34.74 7.23
N HIS A 545 1.57 34.19 6.58
CA HIS A 545 2.49 34.97 5.78
C HIS A 545 1.79 35.65 4.60
N GLN A 546 2.22 36.90 4.25
CA GLN A 546 1.63 37.69 3.15
C GLN A 546 1.83 37.04 1.78
N ASP A 547 2.94 36.31 1.61
CA ASP A 547 3.21 35.51 0.40
C ASP A 547 2.44 34.19 0.48
N ILE A 548 1.50 34.01 -0.48
CA ILE A 548 0.63 32.85 -0.56
C ILE A 548 1.41 31.55 -0.73
N GLU A 549 2.58 31.59 -1.38
CA GLU A 549 3.40 30.40 -1.59
C GLU A 549 4.09 29.94 -0.29
N VAL A 550 4.59 30.87 0.51
CA VAL A 550 5.11 30.61 1.86
C VAL A 550 4.02 30.04 2.76
N ALA A 551 2.85 30.68 2.80
CA ALA A 551 1.72 30.22 3.62
C ALA A 551 1.23 28.83 3.21
N ARG A 552 1.18 28.53 1.92
CA ARG A 552 0.79 27.21 1.40
C ARG A 552 1.79 26.12 1.82
N VAL A 553 3.08 26.37 1.63
CA VAL A 553 4.14 25.42 1.99
C VAL A 553 4.20 25.21 3.50
N ALA A 554 4.03 26.26 4.29
CA ALA A 554 3.95 26.16 5.76
C ALA A 554 2.73 25.34 6.21
N ALA A 555 1.58 25.47 5.53
CA ALA A 555 0.40 24.65 5.81
C ALA A 555 0.65 23.16 5.53
N GLU A 556 1.32 22.84 4.43
CA GLU A 556 1.71 21.47 4.11
C GLU A 556 2.71 20.89 5.14
N MET A 557 3.61 21.72 5.69
CA MET A 557 4.60 21.36 6.72
C MET A 557 4.02 21.25 8.12
N SER A 558 2.91 21.92 8.40
CA SER A 558 2.24 21.89 9.71
C SER A 558 1.45 20.58 9.94
N GLU A 559 1.07 19.84 8.91
CA GLU A 559 0.38 18.56 9.02
C GLU A 559 1.35 17.43 9.38
N ASP A 560 1.08 16.70 10.47
CA ASP A 560 1.82 15.48 10.84
C ASP A 560 1.41 14.33 9.91
N LYS A 561 2.21 14.07 8.89
CA LYS A 561 2.08 12.85 8.05
C LYS A 561 2.60 11.58 8.75
N TYR A 562 3.30 11.71 9.85
CA TYR A 562 3.84 10.60 10.64
C TYR A 562 3.66 10.89 12.13
N HIS A 563 2.64 10.31 12.75
CA HIS A 563 2.58 10.20 14.20
C HIS A 563 3.63 9.18 14.65
N LEU A 564 4.77 9.64 15.12
CA LEU A 564 5.57 8.85 16.05
C LEU A 564 4.73 8.72 17.32
N THR A 565 4.42 7.48 17.68
CA THR A 565 3.71 7.11 18.91
C THR A 565 4.42 7.73 20.11
N GLU A 566 3.90 8.85 20.61
CA GLU A 566 4.24 9.30 21.95
C GLU A 566 3.71 8.25 22.93
N GLN A 567 4.63 7.62 23.64
CA GLN A 567 4.32 6.72 24.74
C GLN A 567 3.38 7.43 25.71
N SER A 568 2.28 6.77 26.01
CA SER A 568 1.20 7.15 26.90
C SER A 568 1.67 7.97 28.11
N GLN A 569 1.28 9.24 28.18
CA GLN A 569 1.40 9.99 29.42
C GLN A 569 0.26 9.56 30.36
N PRO A 570 0.54 9.24 31.63
CA PRO A 570 -0.50 9.05 32.62
C PRO A 570 -1.23 10.38 32.87
N ALA A 571 -2.53 10.25 33.20
CA ALA A 571 -3.43 11.37 33.48
C ALA A 571 -2.82 12.37 34.49
N MET A 572 -3.07 13.66 34.24
CA MET A 572 -2.75 14.78 35.16
C MET A 572 -3.23 14.45 36.58
N GLN A 573 -2.26 14.12 37.45
CA GLN A 573 -2.34 14.28 38.87
C GLN A 573 -0.95 14.76 39.31
N ASP A 574 -0.89 15.99 39.83
CA ASP A 574 0.22 16.62 40.56
C ASP A 574 1.62 16.49 39.94
N ILE A 575 1.80 17.08 38.73
CA ILE A 575 3.13 17.24 38.16
C ILE A 575 3.85 18.36 38.92
N THR A 576 4.93 18.02 39.60
CA THR A 576 5.75 19.00 40.31
C THR A 576 6.46 19.93 39.32
N PRO A 577 6.77 21.20 39.70
CA PRO A 577 7.51 22.11 38.81
C PRO A 577 8.85 21.55 38.32
N GLU A 578 9.47 20.65 39.09
CA GLU A 578 10.70 19.94 38.71
C GLU A 578 10.47 18.91 37.59
N GLU A 579 9.33 18.21 37.57
CA GLU A 579 8.98 17.27 36.51
C GLU A 579 8.62 17.98 35.21
N VAL A 580 7.97 19.15 35.28
CA VAL A 580 7.72 20.00 34.09
C VAL A 580 9.05 20.43 33.47
N LYS A 581 9.97 20.93 34.30
CA LYS A 581 11.31 21.36 33.88
C LYS A 581 12.10 20.22 33.22
N ARG A 582 12.06 19.02 33.80
CA ARG A 582 12.74 17.83 33.28
C ARG A 582 12.14 17.36 31.94
N LYS A 583 10.82 17.50 31.75
CA LYS A 583 10.16 17.20 30.47
C LYS A 583 10.52 18.22 29.38
N GLU A 584 10.62 19.51 29.73
CA GLU A 584 11.05 20.54 28.80
C GLU A 584 12.52 20.37 28.40
N GLU A 585 13.40 20.04 29.34
CA GLU A 585 14.82 19.75 29.09
C GLU A 585 14.96 18.53 28.15
N SER A 586 14.22 17.44 28.41
CA SER A 586 14.21 16.25 27.54
C SER A 586 13.67 16.55 26.14
N ARG A 587 12.64 17.39 26.00
CA ARG A 587 12.10 17.84 24.73
C ARG A 587 13.10 18.68 23.95
N THR A 588 13.77 19.60 24.61
CA THR A 588 14.80 20.47 24.04
C THR A 588 15.97 19.64 23.51
N GLU A 589 16.43 18.65 24.28
CA GLU A 589 17.50 17.73 23.87
C GLU A 589 17.10 16.88 22.67
N ALA A 590 15.88 16.36 22.65
CA ALA A 590 15.35 15.59 21.49
C ALA A 590 15.26 16.44 20.22
N LEU A 591 14.81 17.70 20.31
CA LEU A 591 14.76 18.62 19.17
C LEU A 591 16.16 18.97 18.65
N LEU A 592 17.12 19.20 19.54
CA LEU A 592 18.52 19.46 19.18
C LEU A 592 19.12 18.26 18.46
N GLN A 593 18.95 17.04 18.99
CA GLN A 593 19.45 15.80 18.38
C GLN A 593 18.84 15.58 17.01
N GLN A 594 17.53 15.78 16.88
CA GLN A 594 16.83 15.61 15.60
C GLN A 594 17.29 16.63 14.55
N THR A 595 17.45 17.90 14.93
CA THR A 595 17.94 18.96 14.04
C THR A 595 19.39 18.70 13.62
N THR A 596 20.24 18.27 14.55
CA THR A 596 21.63 17.91 14.27
C THR A 596 21.72 16.74 13.28
N HIS A 597 20.88 15.72 13.46
CA HIS A 597 20.84 14.56 12.55
C HIS A 597 20.41 14.96 11.13
N LEU A 598 19.38 15.80 11.00
CA LEU A 598 18.94 16.33 9.72
C LEU A 598 20.03 17.18 9.01
N LEU A 599 20.81 17.95 9.77
CA LEU A 599 21.94 18.70 9.21
C LEU A 599 23.06 17.78 8.75
N LEU A 600 23.35 16.70 9.46
CA LEU A 600 24.31 15.69 9.03
C LEU A 600 23.85 14.95 7.77
N ASP A 601 22.58 14.60 7.69
CA ASP A 601 21.99 14.00 6.48
C ASP A 601 22.07 14.96 5.28
N PHE A 602 21.79 16.25 5.49
CA PHE A 602 21.90 17.27 4.43
C PHE A 602 23.34 17.42 3.95
N ARG A 603 24.31 17.45 4.86
CA ARG A 603 25.74 17.47 4.51
C ARG A 603 26.15 16.23 3.73
N MET A 604 25.64 15.07 4.10
CA MET A 604 25.91 13.81 3.41
C MET A 604 25.36 13.85 1.97
N ASP A 605 24.11 14.27 1.80
CA ASP A 605 23.48 14.41 0.47
C ASP A 605 24.27 15.36 -0.43
N TYR A 606 24.71 16.49 0.11
CA TYR A 606 25.55 17.45 -0.61
C TYR A 606 26.89 16.83 -1.05
N VAL A 607 27.60 16.17 -0.14
CA VAL A 607 28.90 15.52 -0.42
C VAL A 607 28.73 14.40 -1.46
N GLU A 608 27.69 13.60 -1.37
CA GLU A 608 27.41 12.55 -2.36
C GLU A 608 27.08 13.13 -3.74
N GLN A 609 26.33 14.23 -3.80
CA GLN A 609 26.06 14.91 -5.06
C GLN A 609 27.36 15.45 -5.65
N ARG A 610 28.20 16.11 -4.84
CA ARG A 610 29.49 16.63 -5.28
C ARG A 610 30.43 15.54 -5.80
N LEU A 611 30.46 14.39 -5.13
CA LEU A 611 31.23 13.23 -5.59
C LEU A 611 30.73 12.67 -6.92
N ARG A 612 29.41 12.67 -7.17
CA ARG A 612 28.84 12.31 -8.48
C ARG A 612 29.29 13.28 -9.58
N ASP A 613 29.20 14.57 -9.31
CA ASP A 613 29.59 15.62 -10.25
C ASP A 613 31.08 15.58 -10.56
N LEU A 614 31.93 15.38 -9.54
CA LEU A 614 33.39 15.23 -9.72
C LEU A 614 33.74 14.00 -10.54
N LYS A 615 33.05 12.87 -10.39
CA LYS A 615 33.23 11.68 -11.24
C LYS A 615 32.95 11.99 -12.71
N GLN A 616 31.90 12.72 -13.00
CA GLN A 616 31.56 13.13 -14.37
C GLN A 616 32.63 14.11 -14.95
N GLN A 617 33.07 15.08 -14.14
CA GLN A 617 34.10 16.04 -14.54
C GLN A 617 35.47 15.37 -14.79
N ILE A 618 35.85 14.39 -13.96
CA ILE A 618 37.07 13.60 -14.14
C ILE A 618 36.99 12.81 -15.47
N ALA A 619 35.83 12.19 -15.76
CA ALA A 619 35.63 11.47 -17.01
C ALA A 619 35.69 12.40 -18.23
N ALA A 620 35.15 13.60 -18.12
CA ALA A 620 35.21 14.62 -19.19
C ALA A 620 36.62 15.23 -19.39
N ALA A 621 37.42 15.31 -18.32
CA ALA A 621 38.77 15.87 -18.33
C ALA A 621 39.86 14.86 -18.75
N ALA A 622 39.50 13.69 -19.29
CA ALA A 622 40.46 12.63 -19.66
C ALA A 622 41.59 13.07 -20.61
N ALA A 623 41.40 14.12 -21.38
CA ALA A 623 42.40 14.69 -22.28
C ALA A 623 43.34 15.73 -21.61
N ASP A 624 42.96 16.28 -20.45
CA ASP A 624 43.73 17.30 -19.71
C ASP A 624 44.26 16.70 -18.40
N ARG A 625 45.50 16.25 -18.42
CA ARG A 625 46.15 15.58 -17.28
C ARG A 625 46.24 16.45 -16.03
N GLN A 626 46.46 17.76 -16.19
CA GLN A 626 46.60 18.67 -15.03
C GLN A 626 45.24 18.88 -14.36
N ARG A 627 44.21 19.16 -15.14
CA ARG A 627 42.85 19.33 -14.65
C ARG A 627 42.29 18.04 -14.01
N MET A 628 42.59 16.89 -14.59
CA MET A 628 42.21 15.60 -14.05
C MET A 628 42.84 15.35 -12.66
N MET A 629 44.13 15.71 -12.46
CA MET A 629 44.80 15.57 -11.17
C MET A 629 44.17 16.46 -10.08
N GLU A 630 43.84 17.70 -10.42
CA GLU A 630 43.14 18.63 -9.49
C GLU A 630 41.78 18.06 -9.05
N LEU A 631 41.00 17.59 -10.02
CA LEU A 631 39.68 17.00 -9.75
C LEU A 631 39.77 15.70 -8.93
N MET A 632 40.80 14.87 -9.17
CA MET A 632 41.05 13.67 -8.36
C MET A 632 41.43 13.99 -6.92
N GLN A 633 42.19 15.09 -6.71
CA GLN A 633 42.54 15.55 -5.37
C GLN A 633 41.29 16.05 -4.61
N GLU A 634 40.44 16.85 -5.28
CA GLU A 634 39.15 17.29 -4.70
C GLU A 634 38.23 16.09 -4.40
N PHE A 635 38.16 15.12 -5.30
CA PHE A 635 37.39 13.89 -5.11
C PHE A 635 37.84 13.12 -3.85
N LYS A 636 39.17 13.00 -3.65
CA LYS A 636 39.72 12.35 -2.45
C LYS A 636 39.34 13.10 -1.17
N GLN A 637 39.43 14.42 -1.15
CA GLN A 637 39.04 15.25 -0.01
C GLN A 637 37.55 15.06 0.32
N MET A 638 36.69 15.07 -0.71
CA MET A 638 35.25 14.81 -0.53
C MET A 638 34.95 13.40 0.01
N GLN A 639 35.73 12.40 -0.40
CA GLN A 639 35.61 11.05 0.18
C GLN A 639 35.99 11.01 1.67
N GLU A 640 37.02 11.73 2.09
CA GLU A 640 37.41 11.82 3.49
C GLU A 640 36.31 12.50 4.34
N ILE A 641 35.70 13.58 3.82
CA ILE A 641 34.56 14.25 4.46
C ILE A 641 33.37 13.31 4.56
N ARG A 642 33.02 12.58 3.48
CA ARG A 642 31.95 11.58 3.50
C ARG A 642 32.16 10.53 4.60
N ASN A 643 33.37 9.99 4.70
CA ASN A 643 33.71 8.96 5.68
C ASN A 643 33.62 9.50 7.13
N SER A 644 33.96 10.77 7.34
CA SER A 644 33.82 11.44 8.64
C SER A 644 32.34 11.63 9.02
N LEU A 645 31.51 12.10 8.08
CA LEU A 645 30.07 12.26 8.29
C LEU A 645 29.38 10.91 8.54
N ALA A 646 29.75 9.87 7.80
CA ALA A 646 29.21 8.51 8.01
C ALA A 646 29.50 7.96 9.40
N LYS A 647 30.69 8.24 9.97
CA LYS A 647 31.00 7.88 11.36
C LYS A 647 30.12 8.61 12.37
N GLN A 648 29.83 9.89 12.12
CA GLN A 648 28.97 10.70 12.99
C GLN A 648 27.50 10.24 12.95
N LEU A 649 27.05 9.77 11.76
CA LEU A 649 25.72 9.19 11.56
C LEU A 649 25.60 7.75 12.09
N GLY A 650 26.65 7.18 12.66
CA GLY A 650 26.65 5.81 13.17
C GLY A 650 26.72 4.73 12.09
N SER A 651 26.96 5.10 10.84
CA SER A 651 27.11 4.19 9.72
C SER A 651 28.56 3.75 9.58
N ASN A 652 28.87 2.49 9.89
CA ASN A 652 30.16 1.90 9.56
C ASN A 652 30.22 1.65 8.05
N ILE A 653 30.71 2.60 7.28
CA ILE A 653 31.09 2.37 5.88
C ILE A 653 32.42 1.64 5.92
N ILE A 654 32.41 0.34 5.73
CA ILE A 654 33.59 -0.45 5.43
C ILE A 654 33.92 -0.17 3.95
N ILE A 655 35.10 0.35 3.68
CA ILE A 655 35.66 0.68 2.35
C ILE A 655 35.82 -0.60 1.52
#